data_9473454f6baaa9274a24c51dfd341933
#
_entry.id   9473454f6baaa9274a24c51dfd341933
#
_cell.length_a   1.000
_cell.length_b   1.000
_cell.length_c   1.000
_cell.angle_alpha   90.00
_cell.angle_beta   90.00
_cell.angle_gamma   90.00
#
_symmetry.space_group_name_H-M   'P 1'
#
loop_
_entity.id
_entity.type
_entity.pdbx_description
1 polymer ?
#
loop_
_entity_poly.entity_id
_entity_poly.type
_entity_poly.pdbx_seq_one_letter_code
_entity_poly.pdbx_strand_id
1 'polypeptide(L)'
;MATDSAELSQIAAEARDIAKNVGQAPSTAHLLLATFTVPGAADVLLRERGCDEDKVLAEVAAQGGAPAEPAELFAQALERARQLADDCGGDRAEGLHLIVVLTRLPRSAAAGLLEKTAAPLASLRTTALGYLTGAGPRRREASLQAAQTPTPRAEGAARPAAPAYAPRSSLANQVTTLPPPEAEAASPRTHPSPQDPSSAPAPAPAPTPSPGSRWALDPRAFPWLTTHGRNLSQLASEARLDPAVGRDREVDELLDILGKRRSNNPVLVGEPGVGKTAIVEGLAQRMLDLRDADRVLVELDMSSLVAGTQLRGSFSERLLGIKDEVKRAAGRVIVFIDELHMIIGAGAAGEGPQDAANELKAALARGEFPCVGATTHDEFRKHIQGDPALERRLVPVLVREPSPQLAREILQGAAPRYEAHHGVRFLPEALDAAAQLTARYVRDRCLPDKAFAAIDLAGSRAHRDGRAEVSREDVARAVARMAGLPEERLLQPDGERFLQLERRLADRIVGHEHNLAAISRCIRRNYAGFSTQRPLASFLFCGPSGVGKTETARALADELFPQGPAPAPGAGSLVRIDLSEYSEPHAAARLVGAPPGYVGYGEGGQLTEAVRRKPASVVLLDEAEKAHPAVLQLLLQVLEEGQLPDGRGRRIDFSGAVVVLTSNLGAGAFDGSGPRALGF
;
A
#
# COMPACT_ATOMS: atom_id res chain seq x y z
N MET A 1 -25.00 37.05 -18.09
CA MET A 1 -23.60 36.91 -17.65
C MET A 1 -23.54 36.49 -16.20
N ALA A 2 -22.90 35.40 -15.92
CA ALA A 2 -22.74 34.90 -14.55
C ALA A 2 -22.07 35.96 -13.66
N THR A 3 -22.50 36.04 -12.41
CA THR A 3 -21.91 36.90 -11.40
C THR A 3 -20.78 36.19 -10.68
N ASP A 4 -19.84 36.90 -10.06
CA ASP A 4 -18.80 36.27 -9.27
C ASP A 4 -19.41 35.61 -8.04
N SER A 5 -18.95 34.40 -7.71
CA SER A 5 -19.20 33.79 -6.40
C SER A 5 -18.45 34.53 -5.31
N ALA A 6 -18.82 34.31 -4.04
CA ALA A 6 -18.07 34.88 -2.92
C ALA A 6 -16.60 34.41 -2.95
N GLU A 7 -16.34 33.13 -3.32
CA GLU A 7 -15.01 32.54 -3.50
C GLU A 7 -14.20 33.29 -4.58
N LEU A 8 -14.73 33.45 -5.80
CA LEU A 8 -14.01 34.12 -6.90
C LEU A 8 -13.74 35.57 -6.59
N SER A 9 -14.71 36.28 -5.98
CA SER A 9 -14.54 37.69 -5.55
C SER A 9 -13.42 37.82 -4.51
N GLN A 10 -13.32 36.86 -3.58
CA GLN A 10 -12.27 36.82 -2.57
C GLN A 10 -10.91 36.52 -3.18
N ILE A 11 -10.81 35.52 -4.09
CA ILE A 11 -9.58 35.21 -4.85
C ILE A 11 -9.09 36.45 -5.60
N ALA A 12 -10.00 37.18 -6.27
CA ALA A 12 -9.62 38.38 -7.02
C ALA A 12 -9.15 39.54 -6.12
N ALA A 13 -9.71 39.68 -4.90
CA ALA A 13 -9.28 40.67 -3.92
C ALA A 13 -7.90 40.30 -3.35
N GLU A 14 -7.72 39.08 -2.91
CA GLU A 14 -6.46 38.56 -2.36
C GLU A 14 -5.31 38.67 -3.38
N ALA A 15 -5.57 38.33 -4.65
CA ALA A 15 -4.58 38.48 -5.72
C ALA A 15 -4.09 39.93 -5.90
N ARG A 16 -4.97 40.94 -5.72
CA ARG A 16 -4.59 42.34 -5.77
C ARG A 16 -3.78 42.75 -4.55
N ASP A 17 -4.13 42.21 -3.38
CA ASP A 17 -3.41 42.48 -2.14
C ASP A 17 -2.02 41.86 -2.15
N ILE A 18 -1.87 40.63 -2.64
CA ILE A 18 -0.58 39.97 -2.86
C ILE A 18 0.28 40.84 -3.81
N ALA A 19 -0.25 41.23 -4.95
CA ALA A 19 0.47 42.07 -5.93
C ALA A 19 0.92 43.38 -5.33
N LYS A 20 0.06 44.07 -4.56
CA LYS A 20 0.36 45.31 -3.87
C LYS A 20 1.46 45.17 -2.83
N ASN A 21 1.43 44.07 -2.05
CA ASN A 21 2.42 43.81 -1.01
C ASN A 21 3.82 43.54 -1.59
N VAL A 22 3.89 42.99 -2.80
CA VAL A 22 5.15 42.72 -3.53
C VAL A 22 5.56 43.90 -4.40
N GLY A 23 4.72 44.93 -4.53
CA GLY A 23 5.00 46.12 -5.36
C GLY A 23 4.90 45.86 -6.88
N GLN A 24 4.12 44.87 -7.29
CA GLN A 24 3.93 44.47 -8.69
C GLN A 24 2.51 44.75 -9.18
N ALA A 25 2.34 44.82 -10.51
CA ALA A 25 1.01 44.88 -11.11
C ALA A 25 0.29 43.52 -10.93
N PRO A 26 -1.03 43.53 -10.68
CA PRO A 26 -1.80 42.28 -10.59
C PRO A 26 -1.66 41.42 -11.86
N SER A 27 -1.30 40.13 -11.69
CA SER A 27 -1.05 39.19 -12.78
C SER A 27 -1.79 37.87 -12.56
N THR A 28 -1.84 37.01 -13.57
CA THR A 28 -2.45 35.69 -13.46
C THR A 28 -1.70 34.79 -12.46
N ALA A 29 -0.39 35.02 -12.23
CA ALA A 29 0.37 34.34 -11.18
C ALA A 29 -0.18 34.70 -9.78
N HIS A 30 -0.56 35.93 -9.53
CA HIS A 30 -1.17 36.35 -8.27
C HIS A 30 -2.57 35.72 -8.09
N LEU A 31 -3.36 35.55 -9.18
CA LEU A 31 -4.62 34.81 -9.13
C LEU A 31 -4.40 33.35 -8.75
N LEU A 32 -3.36 32.71 -9.30
CA LEU A 32 -3.02 31.32 -8.95
C LEU A 32 -2.60 31.20 -7.47
N LEU A 33 -1.76 32.10 -6.96
CA LEU A 33 -1.38 32.12 -5.55
C LEU A 33 -2.57 32.36 -4.63
N ALA A 34 -3.45 33.29 -4.98
CA ALA A 34 -4.66 33.56 -4.19
C ALA A 34 -5.63 32.40 -4.13
N THR A 35 -5.58 31.42 -5.06
CA THR A 35 -6.43 30.21 -4.96
C THR A 35 -6.01 29.29 -3.82
N PHE A 36 -4.75 29.37 -3.33
CA PHE A 36 -4.30 28.57 -2.19
C PHE A 36 -4.65 29.21 -0.83
N THR A 37 -4.83 30.52 -0.79
CA THR A 37 -5.18 31.26 0.44
C THR A 37 -6.68 31.29 0.69
N VAL A 38 -7.50 31.16 -0.36
CA VAL A 38 -8.96 31.15 -0.26
C VAL A 38 -9.47 29.71 -0.24
N PRO A 39 -10.03 29.22 0.88
CA PRO A 39 -10.55 27.85 0.95
C PRO A 39 -11.67 27.61 -0.06
N GLY A 40 -11.49 26.66 -0.97
CA GLY A 40 -12.45 26.36 -2.01
C GLY A 40 -12.16 25.08 -2.79
N ALA A 41 -13.02 24.78 -3.76
CA ALA A 41 -12.84 23.61 -4.61
C ALA A 41 -11.59 23.73 -5.50
N ALA A 42 -11.16 24.95 -5.82
CA ALA A 42 -9.98 25.21 -6.62
C ALA A 42 -8.67 24.85 -5.88
N ASP A 43 -8.50 25.27 -4.62
CA ASP A 43 -7.36 24.92 -3.78
C ASP A 43 -7.24 23.38 -3.62
N VAL A 44 -8.35 22.74 -3.31
CA VAL A 44 -8.39 21.29 -3.17
C VAL A 44 -7.96 20.58 -4.43
N LEU A 45 -8.45 20.99 -5.61
CA LEU A 45 -8.08 20.39 -6.89
C LEU A 45 -6.58 20.54 -7.19
N LEU A 46 -6.01 21.72 -6.94
CA LEU A 46 -4.60 21.99 -7.19
C LEU A 46 -3.72 21.08 -6.31
N ARG A 47 -4.00 20.99 -5.02
CA ARG A 47 -3.26 20.12 -4.07
C ARG A 47 -3.37 18.64 -4.41
N GLU A 48 -4.55 18.17 -4.83
CA GLU A 48 -4.75 16.79 -5.30
C GLU A 48 -3.93 16.46 -6.54
N ARG A 49 -3.62 17.44 -7.35
CA ARG A 49 -2.80 17.31 -8.56
C ARG A 49 -1.31 17.60 -8.33
N GLY A 50 -0.91 17.68 -7.07
CA GLY A 50 0.49 17.84 -6.68
C GLY A 50 1.04 19.25 -6.80
N CYS A 51 0.17 20.26 -7.05
CA CYS A 51 0.48 21.66 -7.01
C CYS A 51 0.11 22.22 -5.64
N ASP A 52 1.09 22.72 -4.90
CA ASP A 52 0.91 23.40 -3.63
C ASP A 52 1.54 24.80 -3.67
N GLU A 53 1.20 25.60 -2.70
CA GLU A 53 1.64 27.00 -2.60
C GLU A 53 3.17 27.10 -2.54
N ASP A 54 3.84 26.23 -1.77
CA ASP A 54 5.30 26.26 -1.58
C ASP A 54 6.04 26.00 -2.90
N LYS A 55 5.53 25.08 -3.74
CA LYS A 55 6.12 24.82 -5.07
C LYS A 55 5.95 25.99 -6.02
N VAL A 56 4.78 26.62 -6.02
CA VAL A 56 4.52 27.78 -6.86
C VAL A 56 5.39 28.96 -6.41
N LEU A 57 5.51 29.20 -5.11
CA LEU A 57 6.37 30.24 -4.56
C LEU A 57 7.85 29.99 -4.86
N ALA A 58 8.32 28.73 -4.73
CA ALA A 58 9.70 28.36 -5.06
C ALA A 58 10.01 28.61 -6.54
N GLU A 59 9.09 28.29 -7.46
CA GLU A 59 9.28 28.52 -8.89
C GLU A 59 9.25 30.04 -9.23
N VAL A 60 8.38 30.83 -8.60
CA VAL A 60 8.37 32.30 -8.73
C VAL A 60 9.68 32.92 -8.24
N ALA A 61 10.20 32.43 -7.08
CA ALA A 61 11.47 32.89 -6.54
C ALA A 61 12.66 32.51 -7.46
N ALA A 62 12.66 31.30 -8.04
CA ALA A 62 13.67 30.85 -8.99
C ALA A 62 13.71 31.70 -10.28
N GLN A 63 12.58 32.29 -10.67
CA GLN A 63 12.46 33.19 -11.83
C GLN A 63 12.75 34.66 -11.51
N GLY A 64 13.12 35.00 -10.28
CA GLY A 64 13.39 36.36 -9.84
C GLY A 64 12.14 37.22 -9.65
N GLY A 65 10.99 36.62 -9.48
CA GLY A 65 9.69 37.29 -9.29
C GLY A 65 8.61 36.74 -10.22
N ALA A 66 7.38 37.20 -10.07
CA ALA A 66 6.29 36.79 -10.95
C ALA A 66 6.62 37.20 -12.41
N PRO A 67 6.46 36.28 -13.40
CA PRO A 67 6.75 36.57 -14.79
C PRO A 67 5.96 37.78 -15.28
N ALA A 68 6.62 38.70 -16.03
CA ALA A 68 5.96 39.86 -16.62
C ALA A 68 4.95 39.38 -17.67
N GLU A 69 3.71 39.83 -17.53
CA GLU A 69 2.62 39.57 -18.48
C GLU A 69 1.84 40.84 -18.80
N PRO A 70 1.10 40.89 -19.92
CA PRO A 70 0.23 42.05 -20.24
C PRO A 70 -0.82 42.27 -19.12
N ALA A 71 -0.95 43.53 -18.65
CA ALA A 71 -1.86 43.87 -17.55
C ALA A 71 -3.34 43.51 -17.82
N GLU A 72 -3.70 43.32 -19.09
CA GLU A 72 -5.03 42.92 -19.53
C GLU A 72 -5.38 41.46 -19.19
N LEU A 73 -4.38 40.58 -19.06
CA LEU A 73 -4.60 39.16 -18.86
C LEU A 73 -5.26 38.85 -17.51
N PHE A 74 -5.00 39.62 -16.48
CA PHE A 74 -5.67 39.50 -15.18
C PHE A 74 -7.19 39.74 -15.31
N ALA A 75 -7.60 40.80 -15.98
CA ALA A 75 -9.02 41.12 -16.20
C ALA A 75 -9.66 40.12 -17.15
N GLN A 76 -8.95 39.71 -18.22
CA GLN A 76 -9.42 38.68 -19.16
C GLN A 76 -9.63 37.32 -18.51
N ALA A 77 -8.80 36.93 -17.53
CA ALA A 77 -8.95 35.67 -16.81
C ALA A 77 -10.28 35.63 -16.04
N LEU A 78 -10.61 36.69 -15.33
CA LEU A 78 -11.86 36.81 -14.56
C LEU A 78 -13.09 36.86 -15.49
N GLU A 79 -13.01 37.64 -16.59
CA GLU A 79 -14.10 37.76 -17.56
C GLU A 79 -14.39 36.42 -18.24
N ARG A 80 -13.35 35.72 -18.67
CA ARG A 80 -13.51 34.37 -19.27
C ARG A 80 -14.01 33.34 -18.27
N ALA A 81 -13.71 33.46 -16.97
CA ALA A 81 -14.26 32.58 -15.94
C ALA A 81 -15.78 32.78 -15.81
N ARG A 82 -16.29 34.01 -15.93
CA ARG A 82 -17.73 34.29 -15.99
C ARG A 82 -18.39 33.73 -17.24
N GLN A 83 -17.75 33.91 -18.41
CA GLN A 83 -18.23 33.35 -19.67
C GLN A 83 -18.30 31.83 -19.60
N LEU A 84 -17.29 31.18 -19.04
CA LEU A 84 -17.27 29.75 -18.88
C LEU A 84 -18.37 29.26 -17.92
N ALA A 85 -18.68 30.01 -16.88
CA ALA A 85 -19.78 29.70 -15.98
C ALA A 85 -21.14 29.78 -16.71
N ASP A 86 -21.37 30.81 -17.54
CA ASP A 86 -22.54 30.92 -18.41
C ASP A 86 -22.63 29.71 -19.38
N ASP A 87 -21.52 29.34 -20.02
CA ASP A 87 -21.44 28.20 -20.96
C ASP A 87 -21.73 26.85 -20.25
N CYS A 88 -21.39 26.73 -18.98
CA CYS A 88 -21.70 25.54 -18.16
C CYS A 88 -23.13 25.57 -17.57
N GLY A 89 -23.93 26.60 -17.84
CA GLY A 89 -25.29 26.76 -17.32
C GLY A 89 -25.37 27.17 -15.84
N GLY A 90 -24.27 27.74 -15.29
CA GLY A 90 -24.18 28.23 -13.92
C GLY A 90 -24.46 29.74 -13.80
N ASP A 91 -25.18 30.15 -12.76
CA ASP A 91 -25.48 31.54 -12.48
C ASP A 91 -24.29 32.31 -11.86
N ARG A 92 -23.25 31.58 -11.37
CA ARG A 92 -22.09 32.15 -10.66
C ARG A 92 -20.79 31.52 -11.13
N ALA A 93 -19.78 32.36 -11.30
CA ALA A 93 -18.42 31.94 -11.58
C ALA A 93 -17.68 31.58 -10.27
N GLU A 94 -17.10 30.40 -10.19
CA GLU A 94 -16.37 29.85 -9.04
C GLU A 94 -14.87 29.72 -9.32
N GLY A 95 -14.06 29.43 -8.30
CA GLY A 95 -12.63 29.22 -8.42
C GLY A 95 -12.24 28.13 -9.43
N LEU A 96 -13.06 27.06 -9.59
CA LEU A 96 -12.84 26.03 -10.61
C LEU A 96 -12.93 26.55 -12.04
N HIS A 97 -13.87 27.47 -12.35
CA HIS A 97 -13.93 28.12 -13.65
C HIS A 97 -12.66 28.91 -13.94
N LEU A 98 -12.13 29.59 -12.91
CA LEU A 98 -10.86 30.32 -13.02
C LEU A 98 -9.70 29.36 -13.33
N ILE A 99 -9.58 28.21 -12.67
CA ILE A 99 -8.51 27.22 -12.94
C ILE A 99 -8.59 26.75 -14.40
N VAL A 100 -9.76 26.42 -14.91
CA VAL A 100 -9.93 26.01 -16.33
C VAL A 100 -9.42 27.12 -17.26
N VAL A 101 -9.76 28.36 -16.97
CA VAL A 101 -9.35 29.51 -17.79
C VAL A 101 -7.84 29.74 -17.71
N LEU A 102 -7.22 29.71 -16.53
CA LEU A 102 -5.77 29.83 -16.37
C LEU A 102 -5.00 28.78 -17.18
N THR A 103 -5.54 27.54 -17.30
CA THR A 103 -4.93 26.50 -18.15
C THR A 103 -5.13 26.71 -19.66
N ARG A 104 -6.02 27.64 -20.08
CA ARG A 104 -6.35 27.91 -21.49
C ARG A 104 -5.78 29.22 -22.00
N LEU A 105 -5.30 30.12 -21.12
CA LEU A 105 -4.75 31.41 -21.52
C LEU A 105 -3.29 31.25 -22.01
N PRO A 106 -3.04 31.34 -23.33
CA PRO A 106 -1.69 31.25 -23.86
C PRO A 106 -0.86 32.46 -23.37
N ARG A 107 0.38 32.19 -22.97
CA ARG A 107 1.33 33.23 -22.46
C ARG A 107 0.94 33.82 -21.09
N SER A 108 0.04 33.20 -20.33
CA SER A 108 -0.21 33.63 -18.95
C SER A 108 0.90 33.12 -18.03
N ALA A 109 1.28 33.91 -17.04
CA ALA A 109 2.24 33.55 -16.02
C ALA A 109 1.75 32.32 -15.23
N ALA A 110 0.45 32.24 -14.92
CA ALA A 110 -0.16 31.08 -14.24
C ALA A 110 -0.04 29.79 -15.04
N ALA A 111 -0.25 29.79 -16.36
CA ALA A 111 -0.11 28.60 -17.19
C ALA A 111 1.33 28.06 -17.15
N GLY A 112 2.33 28.94 -17.26
CA GLY A 112 3.74 28.58 -17.19
C GLY A 112 4.15 28.03 -15.82
N LEU A 113 3.59 28.55 -14.73
CA LEU A 113 3.80 28.03 -13.36
C LEU A 113 3.13 26.67 -13.17
N LEU A 114 1.87 26.52 -13.61
CA LEU A 114 1.15 25.25 -13.53
C LEU A 114 1.82 24.12 -14.34
N GLU A 115 2.40 24.44 -15.51
CA GLU A 115 3.12 23.48 -16.34
C GLU A 115 4.35 22.88 -15.64
N LYS A 116 4.98 23.67 -14.77
CA LYS A 116 6.19 23.28 -14.03
C LYS A 116 5.90 22.65 -12.67
N THR A 117 4.81 23.02 -12.03
CA THR A 117 4.51 22.66 -10.62
C THR A 117 3.37 21.65 -10.46
N ALA A 118 2.54 21.45 -11.49
CA ALA A 118 1.36 20.59 -11.43
C ALA A 118 1.44 19.40 -12.39
N ALA A 119 0.40 18.55 -12.36
CA ALA A 119 0.15 17.55 -13.39
C ALA A 119 -0.10 18.22 -14.76
N PRO A 120 -0.01 17.48 -15.90
CA PRO A 120 -0.25 18.02 -17.23
C PRO A 120 -1.51 18.89 -17.30
N LEU A 121 -1.41 20.11 -17.86
CA LEU A 121 -2.51 21.09 -17.92
C LEU A 121 -3.82 20.52 -18.47
N ALA A 122 -3.71 19.58 -19.43
CA ALA A 122 -4.88 18.87 -20.00
C ALA A 122 -5.63 18.05 -18.94
N SER A 123 -4.90 17.36 -18.07
CA SER A 123 -5.48 16.57 -16.97
C SER A 123 -6.15 17.44 -15.93
N LEU A 124 -5.49 18.55 -15.53
CA LEU A 124 -6.04 19.53 -14.59
C LEU A 124 -7.35 20.11 -15.11
N ARG A 125 -7.36 20.52 -16.39
CA ARG A 125 -8.54 21.07 -17.08
C ARG A 125 -9.70 20.08 -17.17
N THR A 126 -9.43 18.84 -17.58
CA THR A 126 -10.46 17.80 -17.69
C THR A 126 -11.10 17.50 -16.34
N THR A 127 -10.30 17.47 -15.29
CA THR A 127 -10.81 17.23 -13.93
C THR A 127 -11.65 18.42 -13.44
N ALA A 128 -11.17 19.66 -13.63
CA ALA A 128 -11.92 20.85 -13.25
C ALA A 128 -13.28 20.94 -13.98
N LEU A 129 -13.30 20.67 -15.29
CA LEU A 129 -14.54 20.60 -16.06
C LEU A 129 -15.46 19.46 -15.59
N GLY A 130 -14.92 18.31 -15.23
CA GLY A 130 -15.68 17.20 -14.67
C GLY A 130 -16.38 17.58 -13.36
N TYR A 131 -15.76 18.37 -12.51
CA TYR A 131 -16.40 18.90 -11.29
C TYR A 131 -17.52 19.90 -11.62
N LEU A 132 -17.29 20.82 -12.58
CA LEU A 132 -18.27 21.84 -12.99
C LEU A 132 -19.50 21.26 -13.69
N THR A 133 -19.33 20.20 -14.48
CA THR A 133 -20.43 19.55 -15.23
C THR A 133 -21.12 18.43 -14.44
N GLY A 134 -20.75 18.19 -13.19
CA GLY A 134 -21.29 17.12 -12.37
C GLY A 134 -20.88 15.71 -12.79
N ALA A 135 -19.97 15.55 -13.75
CA ALA A 135 -19.39 14.30 -14.20
C ALA A 135 -18.19 13.84 -13.33
N GLY A 136 -17.77 14.65 -12.37
CA GLY A 136 -16.71 14.34 -11.40
C GLY A 136 -17.26 13.60 -10.17
N PRO A 137 -16.38 12.91 -9.39
CA PRO A 137 -16.82 12.15 -8.22
C PRO A 137 -17.39 13.10 -7.15
N ARG A 138 -18.69 12.96 -6.87
CA ARG A 138 -19.49 13.76 -5.91
C ARG A 138 -19.07 13.64 -4.44
N ARG A 139 -17.81 13.40 -4.10
CA ARG A 139 -17.39 12.99 -2.76
C ARG A 139 -17.11 14.12 -1.76
N ARG A 140 -17.42 15.43 -2.07
CA ARG A 140 -16.96 16.55 -1.23
C ARG A 140 -17.93 17.67 -0.89
N GLU A 141 -19.21 17.58 -1.18
CA GLU A 141 -20.19 18.58 -0.67
C GLU A 141 -20.31 18.58 0.86
N ALA A 142 -20.11 17.44 1.51
CA ALA A 142 -20.15 17.33 2.98
C ALA A 142 -18.98 18.05 3.68
N SER A 143 -17.82 18.19 3.04
CA SER A 143 -16.66 18.87 3.63
C SER A 143 -16.72 20.38 3.46
N LEU A 144 -17.38 20.86 2.42
CA LEU A 144 -17.58 22.29 2.16
C LEU A 144 -18.70 22.88 3.04
N GLN A 145 -19.73 22.09 3.35
CA GLN A 145 -20.79 22.53 4.28
C GLN A 145 -20.31 22.56 5.74
N ALA A 146 -19.35 21.71 6.14
CA ALA A 146 -18.76 21.76 7.47
C ALA A 146 -17.86 22.99 7.70
N ALA A 147 -17.33 23.60 6.63
CA ALA A 147 -16.53 24.82 6.69
C ALA A 147 -17.38 26.11 6.72
N GLN A 148 -18.68 26.02 6.46
CA GLN A 148 -19.60 27.18 6.39
C GLN A 148 -20.48 27.38 7.63
N THR A 149 -20.37 26.55 8.66
CA THR A 149 -21.08 26.79 9.93
C THR A 149 -20.23 27.69 10.82
N PRO A 150 -20.63 28.95 11.08
CA PRO A 150 -19.95 29.80 12.04
C PRO A 150 -20.18 29.27 13.45
N THR A 151 -19.12 28.89 14.14
CA THR A 151 -19.14 28.63 15.59
C THR A 151 -19.56 29.91 16.31
N PRO A 152 -20.48 29.86 17.29
CA PRO A 152 -20.83 31.03 18.06
C PRO A 152 -19.62 31.48 18.88
N ARG A 153 -19.24 32.75 18.69
CA ARG A 153 -18.22 33.45 19.45
C ARG A 153 -18.67 33.54 20.90
N ALA A 154 -17.91 32.93 21.80
CA ALA A 154 -17.94 33.30 23.22
C ALA A 154 -17.21 34.64 23.37
N GLU A 155 -17.92 35.63 23.84
CA GLU A 155 -17.37 36.92 24.27
C GLU A 155 -16.55 36.74 25.56
N GLY A 156 -15.38 37.36 25.57
CA GLY A 156 -14.70 37.76 26.79
C GLY A 156 -13.44 37.00 27.18
N ALA A 157 -12.31 37.26 26.53
CA ALA A 157 -10.99 37.31 27.20
C ALA A 157 -9.99 38.09 26.31
N ALA A 158 -9.32 39.06 26.93
CA ALA A 158 -8.40 40.00 26.32
C ALA A 158 -7.20 39.34 25.66
N ARG A 159 -6.84 39.78 24.46
CA ARG A 159 -5.61 39.44 23.74
C ARG A 159 -4.38 40.10 24.42
N PRO A 160 -3.31 39.37 24.64
CA PRO A 160 -2.00 39.99 24.78
C PRO A 160 -1.41 40.26 23.38
N ALA A 161 -0.80 41.44 23.27
CA ALA A 161 -0.21 41.97 22.06
C ALA A 161 0.96 41.15 21.56
N ALA A 162 1.04 40.98 20.22
CA ALA A 162 2.18 40.37 19.54
C ALA A 162 3.40 41.34 19.59
N PRO A 163 4.62 40.82 19.75
CA PRO A 163 5.82 41.66 19.64
C PRO A 163 6.16 41.94 18.19
N ALA A 164 6.35 43.22 17.92
CA ALA A 164 6.78 43.76 16.64
C ALA A 164 8.18 43.26 16.25
N TYR A 165 8.31 42.76 15.03
CA TYR A 165 9.57 42.42 14.41
C TYR A 165 10.20 43.66 13.82
N ALA A 166 11.30 44.14 14.44
CA ALA A 166 12.11 45.23 13.88
C ALA A 166 13.25 44.64 13.02
N PRO A 167 13.61 45.25 11.89
CA PRO A 167 14.67 44.80 11.01
C PRO A 167 16.04 45.09 11.64
N ARG A 168 16.91 44.10 11.72
CA ARG A 168 18.32 44.30 12.06
C ARG A 168 19.10 44.66 10.82
N SER A 169 19.62 45.88 10.84
CA SER A 169 20.60 46.44 9.94
C SER A 169 21.96 45.74 10.04
N SER A 170 22.58 45.65 8.88
CA SER A 170 23.99 45.40 8.55
C SER A 170 25.02 45.76 9.63
N LEU A 171 25.94 44.82 9.90
CA LEU A 171 27.30 45.14 10.35
C LEU A 171 28.29 44.36 9.47
N ALA A 172 29.00 45.21 8.69
CA ALA A 172 30.16 44.80 7.93
C ALA A 172 31.40 44.76 8.81
N ASN A 173 32.33 43.88 8.45
CA ASN A 173 33.76 43.91 8.63
C ASN A 173 34.35 44.14 10.04
N GLN A 174 34.95 43.11 10.57
CA GLN A 174 36.32 43.22 11.12
C GLN A 174 37.03 41.90 10.99
N VAL A 175 38.00 41.89 10.07
CA VAL A 175 39.07 40.89 9.96
C VAL A 175 40.09 41.19 11.05
N THR A 176 40.32 40.27 11.95
CA THR A 176 41.49 40.29 12.85
C THR A 176 42.35 39.07 12.54
N THR A 177 43.48 39.36 11.90
CA THR A 177 44.61 38.50 11.65
C THR A 177 45.39 38.27 12.95
N LEU A 178 45.66 37.07 13.32
CA LEU A 178 46.67 36.68 14.32
C LEU A 178 47.86 36.06 13.59
N PRO A 179 49.08 36.39 14.00
CA PRO A 179 50.31 35.95 13.35
C PRO A 179 50.74 34.54 13.80
N PRO A 180 51.61 33.85 13.01
CA PRO A 180 52.09 32.51 13.32
C PRO A 180 53.22 32.54 14.33
N PRO A 181 53.42 31.53 15.17
CA PRO A 181 54.60 31.41 16.03
C PRO A 181 55.79 30.87 15.26
N GLU A 182 56.92 31.54 15.49
CA GLU A 182 58.26 31.30 14.97
C GLU A 182 58.84 29.98 15.44
N ALA A 183 59.67 29.41 14.55
CA ALA A 183 60.49 28.24 14.80
C ALA A 183 61.74 28.65 15.56
N GLU A 184 62.09 28.00 16.67
CA GLU A 184 63.39 28.00 17.23
C GLU A 184 64.05 26.62 17.16
N ALA A 185 65.23 26.63 16.50
CA ALA A 185 66.14 25.52 16.36
C ALA A 185 67.10 25.46 17.55
N ALA A 186 67.35 24.30 18.09
CA ALA A 186 68.62 24.02 18.79
C ALA A 186 68.94 22.52 18.77
N SER A 187 70.03 22.21 18.12
CA SER A 187 70.76 20.92 18.14
C SER A 187 71.67 20.81 19.37
N PRO A 188 72.58 19.86 19.52
CA PRO A 188 72.39 18.49 19.96
C PRO A 188 73.29 18.18 21.22
N ARG A 189 72.98 17.17 21.98
CA ARG A 189 73.99 16.60 22.95
C ARG A 189 73.98 15.06 22.86
N THR A 190 75.19 14.60 22.71
CA THR A 190 75.79 13.27 22.61
C THR A 190 75.64 12.38 23.84
N HIS A 191 75.35 11.11 23.55
CA HIS A 191 75.70 9.78 24.10
C HIS A 191 76.27 9.64 25.57
N PRO A 192 76.05 8.45 26.21
CA PRO A 192 76.46 7.15 25.72
C PRO A 192 75.51 5.97 25.99
N SER A 193 75.67 4.95 25.16
CA SER A 193 75.21 3.58 25.42
C SER A 193 76.03 2.95 26.55
N PRO A 194 75.47 1.95 27.30
CA PRO A 194 75.87 0.58 27.05
C PRO A 194 74.78 -0.50 27.27
N GLN A 195 74.92 -1.56 26.47
CA GLN A 195 74.74 -2.98 26.79
C GLN A 195 73.34 -3.58 26.90
N ASP A 196 73.10 -4.44 25.92
CA ASP A 196 72.22 -5.61 25.99
C ASP A 196 72.50 -6.46 27.26
N PRO A 197 71.42 -7.10 27.78
CA PRO A 197 71.30 -8.51 27.50
C PRO A 197 69.85 -9.06 27.34
N SER A 198 69.81 -10.11 26.57
CA SER A 198 68.94 -11.23 26.71
C SER A 198 67.58 -11.15 25.99
N SER A 199 67.60 -11.74 24.83
CA SER A 199 66.53 -12.54 24.15
C SER A 199 65.40 -13.01 25.08
N ALA A 200 64.27 -12.33 24.97
CA ALA A 200 62.95 -12.95 25.22
C ALA A 200 62.29 -13.26 23.87
N PRO A 201 61.73 -14.44 23.65
CA PRO A 201 61.08 -14.76 22.40
C PRO A 201 59.87 -13.86 22.18
N ALA A 202 59.73 -13.34 20.95
CA ALA A 202 58.58 -12.58 20.54
C ALA A 202 57.26 -13.35 20.89
N PRO A 203 56.24 -12.67 21.41
CA PRO A 203 54.95 -13.35 21.59
C PRO A 203 54.47 -13.88 20.24
N ALA A 204 54.10 -15.16 20.22
CA ALA A 204 53.53 -15.81 19.06
C ALA A 204 52.37 -14.94 18.55
N PRO A 205 52.24 -14.76 17.21
CA PRO A 205 51.09 -14.05 16.65
C PRO A 205 49.85 -14.71 17.19
N ALA A 206 48.93 -13.88 17.71
CA ALA A 206 47.63 -14.31 18.16
C ALA A 206 46.99 -15.18 17.05
N PRO A 207 46.38 -16.32 17.37
CA PRO A 207 45.77 -17.17 16.37
C PRO A 207 44.77 -16.32 15.57
N THR A 208 44.97 -16.29 14.27
CA THR A 208 43.99 -15.70 13.33
C THR A 208 42.67 -16.35 13.62
N PRO A 209 41.63 -15.61 14.00
CA PRO A 209 40.32 -16.20 14.28
C PRO A 209 39.81 -16.92 13.02
N SER A 210 39.32 -18.16 13.19
CA SER A 210 38.69 -18.92 12.15
C SER A 210 37.55 -18.06 11.56
N PRO A 211 37.22 -18.14 10.25
CA PRO A 211 36.25 -17.25 9.59
C PRO A 211 34.88 -17.14 10.30
N GLY A 212 34.45 -18.17 11.03
CA GLY A 212 33.20 -18.14 11.82
C GLY A 212 33.29 -17.44 13.18
N SER A 213 34.48 -17.23 13.75
CA SER A 213 34.61 -16.68 15.10
C SER A 213 34.44 -15.16 15.18
N ARG A 214 34.59 -14.46 14.08
CA ARG A 214 34.41 -12.99 14.01
C ARG A 214 32.95 -12.56 14.25
N TRP A 215 31.99 -13.35 13.77
CA TRP A 215 30.57 -13.07 13.84
C TRP A 215 29.89 -13.71 15.05
N ALA A 216 30.59 -14.54 15.78
CA ALA A 216 30.07 -15.17 16.99
C ALA A 216 29.93 -14.15 18.12
N LEU A 217 28.83 -14.21 18.86
CA LEU A 217 28.64 -13.50 20.12
C LEU A 217 29.14 -14.37 21.26
N ASP A 218 29.94 -13.78 22.18
CA ASP A 218 30.36 -14.48 23.39
C ASP A 218 29.16 -14.66 24.34
N PRO A 219 28.75 -15.90 24.67
CA PRO A 219 27.62 -16.16 25.56
C PRO A 219 27.79 -15.57 26.98
N ARG A 220 29.04 -15.31 27.42
CA ARG A 220 29.30 -14.69 28.71
C ARG A 220 29.07 -13.19 28.70
N ALA A 221 29.36 -12.55 27.56
CA ALA A 221 29.14 -11.11 27.39
C ALA A 221 27.73 -10.77 26.99
N PHE A 222 27.06 -11.67 26.24
CA PHE A 222 25.73 -11.49 25.65
C PHE A 222 24.79 -12.68 25.93
N PRO A 223 24.52 -13.02 27.22
CA PRO A 223 23.75 -14.19 27.59
C PRO A 223 22.31 -14.14 27.07
N TRP A 224 21.65 -12.97 27.10
CA TRP A 224 20.26 -12.85 26.66
C TRP A 224 20.12 -12.93 25.13
N LEU A 225 21.02 -12.25 24.39
CA LEU A 225 21.02 -12.29 22.92
C LEU A 225 21.36 -13.67 22.38
N THR A 226 22.22 -14.45 23.07
CA THR A 226 22.56 -15.81 22.63
C THR A 226 21.52 -16.83 23.01
N THR A 227 20.73 -16.59 24.08
CA THR A 227 19.66 -17.51 24.52
C THR A 227 18.35 -17.29 23.75
N HIS A 228 18.02 -16.02 23.45
CA HIS A 228 16.73 -15.63 22.85
C HIS A 228 16.87 -15.07 21.43
N GLY A 229 18.09 -15.09 20.87
CA GLY A 229 18.36 -14.57 19.53
C GLY A 229 19.00 -15.61 18.61
N ARG A 230 18.66 -15.49 17.32
CA ARG A 230 19.29 -16.23 16.22
C ARG A 230 20.32 -15.32 15.55
N ASN A 231 21.58 -15.68 15.57
CA ASN A 231 22.66 -14.87 14.97
C ASN A 231 22.67 -15.05 13.46
N LEU A 232 22.04 -14.12 12.72
CA LEU A 232 21.95 -14.16 11.27
C LEU A 232 23.30 -13.94 10.58
N SER A 233 24.17 -13.07 11.12
CA SER A 233 25.51 -12.85 10.55
C SER A 233 26.39 -14.11 10.62
N GLN A 234 26.30 -14.87 11.71
CA GLN A 234 27.00 -16.15 11.81
C GLN A 234 26.45 -17.16 10.81
N LEU A 235 25.12 -17.31 10.74
CA LEU A 235 24.47 -18.21 9.76
C LEU A 235 24.79 -17.84 8.32
N ALA A 236 24.87 -16.54 8.01
CA ALA A 236 25.30 -16.07 6.70
C ALA A 236 26.73 -16.49 6.39
N SER A 237 27.67 -16.33 7.38
CA SER A 237 29.07 -16.76 7.22
C SER A 237 29.24 -18.26 7.02
N GLU A 238 28.29 -19.04 7.55
CA GLU A 238 28.22 -20.51 7.39
C GLU A 238 27.45 -20.94 6.12
N ALA A 239 27.00 -19.99 5.28
CA ALA A 239 26.17 -20.21 4.08
C ALA A 239 24.86 -21.01 4.38
N ARG A 240 24.27 -20.77 5.57
CA ARG A 240 23.08 -21.47 6.04
C ARG A 240 21.77 -20.67 5.83
N LEU A 241 21.86 -19.45 5.29
CA LEU A 241 20.71 -18.62 4.95
C LEU A 241 20.28 -18.82 3.50
N ASP A 242 19.01 -18.59 3.22
CA ASP A 242 18.49 -18.60 1.86
C ASP A 242 18.92 -17.35 1.09
N PRO A 243 19.19 -17.43 -0.22
CA PRO A 243 19.51 -16.25 -1.02
C PRO A 243 18.29 -15.34 -1.15
N ALA A 244 18.47 -14.05 -0.88
CA ALA A 244 17.43 -13.04 -1.07
C ALA A 244 17.36 -12.61 -2.54
N VAL A 245 16.78 -13.44 -3.38
CA VAL A 245 16.67 -13.20 -4.83
C VAL A 245 15.72 -12.05 -5.12
N GLY A 246 16.18 -11.07 -5.92
CA GLY A 246 15.34 -9.97 -6.44
C GLY A 246 14.89 -8.95 -5.39
N ARG A 247 15.58 -8.88 -4.25
CA ARG A 247 15.32 -7.94 -3.15
C ARG A 247 16.49 -7.00 -2.87
N ASP A 248 17.41 -6.87 -3.83
CA ASP A 248 18.60 -6.02 -3.70
C ASP A 248 18.26 -4.57 -3.36
N ARG A 249 17.19 -4.04 -3.96
CA ARG A 249 16.77 -2.66 -3.73
C ARG A 249 16.34 -2.42 -2.28
N GLU A 250 15.53 -3.31 -1.73
CA GLU A 250 15.08 -3.21 -0.34
C GLU A 250 16.24 -3.43 0.63
N VAL A 251 17.19 -4.32 0.33
CA VAL A 251 18.41 -4.54 1.10
C VAL A 251 19.32 -3.31 1.10
N ASP A 252 19.54 -2.68 -0.06
CA ASP A 252 20.33 -1.46 -0.19
C ASP A 252 19.66 -0.29 0.57
N GLU A 253 18.33 -0.16 0.51
CA GLU A 253 17.58 0.84 1.28
C GLU A 253 17.73 0.63 2.80
N LEU A 254 17.73 -0.63 3.28
CA LEU A 254 18.00 -0.95 4.68
C LEU A 254 19.41 -0.50 5.08
N LEU A 255 20.43 -0.77 4.27
CA LEU A 255 21.82 -0.37 4.53
C LEU A 255 21.96 1.15 4.58
N ASP A 256 21.33 1.86 3.64
CA ASP A 256 21.32 3.32 3.60
C ASP A 256 20.71 3.92 4.87
N ILE A 257 19.59 3.34 5.35
CA ILE A 257 18.95 3.81 6.58
C ILE A 257 19.80 3.50 7.79
N LEU A 258 20.35 2.29 7.91
CA LEU A 258 21.22 1.88 9.00
C LEU A 258 22.52 2.71 9.08
N GLY A 259 22.95 3.29 7.95
CA GLY A 259 24.10 4.20 7.86
C GLY A 259 23.82 5.63 8.31
N LYS A 260 22.56 6.04 8.48
CA LYS A 260 22.19 7.41 8.87
C LYS A 260 22.59 7.70 10.32
N ARG A 261 22.96 8.95 10.61
CA ARG A 261 23.26 9.42 11.98
C ARG A 261 21.99 9.53 12.84
N ARG A 262 20.85 9.82 12.24
CA ARG A 262 19.53 9.93 12.90
C ARG A 262 18.51 9.19 12.05
N SER A 263 17.42 8.72 12.65
CA SER A 263 16.38 7.94 11.96
C SER A 263 17.01 6.73 11.24
N ASN A 264 17.79 5.97 12.00
CA ASN A 264 18.61 4.86 11.52
C ASN A 264 18.02 3.48 11.80
N ASN A 265 16.76 3.40 12.22
CA ASN A 265 16.06 2.15 12.44
C ASN A 265 15.03 1.92 11.31
N PRO A 266 15.34 1.10 10.32
CA PRO A 266 14.38 0.76 9.27
C PRO A 266 13.29 -0.18 9.77
N VAL A 267 12.08 -0.06 9.22
CA VAL A 267 10.96 -0.97 9.47
C VAL A 267 10.41 -1.45 8.14
N LEU A 268 10.50 -2.75 7.88
CA LEU A 268 9.90 -3.41 6.73
C LEU A 268 8.39 -3.45 6.92
N VAL A 269 7.66 -2.80 6.04
CA VAL A 269 6.20 -2.71 6.08
C VAL A 269 5.60 -3.41 4.87
N GLY A 270 4.83 -4.45 5.10
CA GLY A 270 4.21 -5.22 4.02
C GLY A 270 3.31 -6.34 4.54
N GLU A 271 2.51 -6.91 3.67
CA GLU A 271 1.60 -8.00 4.00
C GLU A 271 2.34 -9.26 4.50
N PRO A 272 1.68 -10.12 5.29
CA PRO A 272 2.25 -11.41 5.67
C PRO A 272 2.62 -12.25 4.45
N GLY A 273 3.79 -12.90 4.48
CA GLY A 273 4.23 -13.78 3.40
C GLY A 273 4.90 -13.10 2.19
N VAL A 274 5.10 -11.78 2.18
CA VAL A 274 5.79 -11.07 1.08
C VAL A 274 7.31 -11.23 1.10
N GLY A 275 7.88 -11.86 2.15
CA GLY A 275 9.32 -12.13 2.26
C GLY A 275 10.10 -11.09 3.06
N LYS A 276 9.52 -10.44 4.07
CA LYS A 276 10.22 -9.48 4.94
C LYS A 276 11.44 -10.09 5.63
N THR A 277 11.30 -11.29 6.20
CA THR A 277 12.39 -12.02 6.87
C THR A 277 13.52 -12.38 5.90
N ALA A 278 13.18 -12.79 4.66
CA ALA A 278 14.17 -13.07 3.62
C ALA A 278 15.00 -11.84 3.23
N ILE A 279 14.41 -10.64 3.24
CA ILE A 279 15.14 -9.38 3.01
C ILE A 279 16.18 -9.16 4.13
N VAL A 280 15.82 -9.46 5.38
CA VAL A 280 16.75 -9.33 6.52
C VAL A 280 17.85 -10.39 6.48
N GLU A 281 17.55 -11.61 6.03
CA GLU A 281 18.56 -12.63 5.77
C GLU A 281 19.52 -12.20 4.64
N GLY A 282 19.00 -11.59 3.58
CA GLY A 282 19.80 -10.96 2.51
C GLY A 282 20.64 -9.79 3.01
N LEU A 283 20.12 -8.98 3.95
CA LEU A 283 20.89 -7.94 4.61
C LEU A 283 22.08 -8.54 5.38
N ALA A 284 21.87 -9.63 6.12
CA ALA A 284 22.94 -10.32 6.82
C ALA A 284 24.04 -10.80 5.86
N GLN A 285 23.68 -11.37 4.71
CA GLN A 285 24.61 -11.79 3.66
C GLN A 285 25.39 -10.59 3.09
N ARG A 286 24.69 -9.51 2.72
CA ARG A 286 25.30 -8.30 2.15
C ARG A 286 26.26 -7.60 3.13
N MET A 287 25.94 -7.64 4.43
CA MET A 287 26.80 -7.07 5.48
C MET A 287 28.15 -7.78 5.61
N LEU A 288 28.26 -9.07 5.25
CA LEU A 288 29.54 -9.78 5.25
C LEU A 288 30.51 -9.22 4.21
N ASP A 289 30.01 -8.74 3.08
CA ASP A 289 30.80 -8.23 1.95
C ASP A 289 31.27 -6.77 2.17
N LEU A 290 30.66 -6.07 3.12
CA LEU A 290 30.99 -4.68 3.42
C LEU A 290 32.25 -4.56 4.28
N ARG A 291 33.05 -3.50 4.05
CA ARG A 291 34.27 -3.21 4.82
C ARG A 291 33.98 -2.90 6.29
N ASP A 292 32.77 -2.47 6.61
CA ASP A 292 32.27 -2.13 7.98
C ASP A 292 31.79 -3.37 8.76
N ALA A 293 32.40 -4.49 8.49
CA ALA A 293 31.98 -5.83 8.84
C ALA A 293 32.11 -6.21 10.34
N ASP A 294 32.11 -5.26 11.26
CA ASP A 294 32.12 -5.56 12.70
C ASP A 294 30.71 -5.60 13.33
N ARG A 295 29.66 -5.29 12.52
CA ARG A 295 28.29 -5.33 13.00
C ARG A 295 27.69 -6.73 12.86
N VAL A 296 27.02 -7.19 13.90
CA VAL A 296 26.35 -8.50 13.96
C VAL A 296 24.86 -8.28 13.98
N LEU A 297 24.15 -8.95 13.07
CA LEU A 297 22.68 -8.92 12.99
C LEU A 297 22.12 -10.13 13.74
N VAL A 298 21.26 -9.88 14.73
CA VAL A 298 20.64 -10.90 15.58
C VAL A 298 19.12 -10.75 15.48
N GLU A 299 18.46 -11.80 15.07
CA GLU A 299 17.00 -11.93 15.09
C GLU A 299 16.52 -12.31 16.49
N LEU A 300 15.55 -11.60 17.05
CA LEU A 300 14.92 -11.97 18.32
C LEU A 300 13.76 -12.95 18.09
N ASP A 301 13.82 -14.08 18.79
CA ASP A 301 12.70 -15.01 18.84
C ASP A 301 11.65 -14.54 19.86
N MET A 302 10.62 -13.87 19.36
CA MET A 302 9.52 -13.37 20.19
C MET A 302 8.79 -14.48 20.94
N SER A 303 8.71 -15.67 20.34
CA SER A 303 8.06 -16.83 20.98
C SER A 303 8.84 -17.28 22.22
N SER A 304 10.17 -17.30 22.16
CA SER A 304 11.03 -17.67 23.30
C SER A 304 11.02 -16.59 24.38
N LEU A 305 10.86 -15.33 24.02
CA LEU A 305 10.75 -14.22 24.98
C LEU A 305 9.46 -14.30 25.80
N VAL A 306 8.35 -14.72 25.17
CA VAL A 306 7.03 -14.84 25.82
C VAL A 306 6.85 -16.21 26.49
N ALA A 307 7.51 -17.28 26.02
CA ALA A 307 7.37 -18.61 26.56
C ALA A 307 7.77 -18.69 28.05
N GLY A 308 6.93 -19.34 28.86
CA GLY A 308 7.16 -19.52 30.29
C GLY A 308 6.92 -18.28 31.18
N THR A 309 6.34 -17.21 30.64
CA THR A 309 6.08 -15.96 31.37
C THR A 309 4.76 -15.97 32.15
N GLN A 310 4.42 -17.09 32.79
CA GLN A 310 3.25 -17.14 33.70
C GLN A 310 3.41 -16.19 34.93
N LEU A 311 4.64 -15.79 35.22
CA LEU A 311 4.96 -14.77 36.24
C LEU A 311 5.24 -13.44 35.51
N ARG A 312 4.42 -12.43 35.76
CA ARG A 312 4.33 -11.10 35.10
C ARG A 312 5.64 -10.27 35.00
N GLY A 313 6.75 -10.69 35.62
CA GLY A 313 8.03 -9.97 35.60
C GLY A 313 9.07 -10.48 34.60
N SER A 314 8.98 -11.75 34.19
CA SER A 314 10.08 -12.40 33.42
C SER A 314 10.23 -11.89 31.98
N PHE A 315 9.15 -11.51 31.30
CA PHE A 315 9.25 -10.87 29.96
C PHE A 315 9.97 -9.52 30.03
N SER A 316 9.61 -8.70 31.02
CA SER A 316 10.21 -7.39 31.23
C SER A 316 11.70 -7.50 31.54
N GLU A 317 12.08 -8.45 32.39
CA GLU A 317 13.47 -8.71 32.74
C GLU A 317 14.30 -9.13 31.53
N ARG A 318 13.81 -10.07 30.70
CA ARG A 318 14.47 -10.51 29.47
C ARG A 318 14.65 -9.36 28.48
N LEU A 319 13.61 -8.56 28.26
CA LEU A 319 13.64 -7.42 27.33
C LEU A 319 14.60 -6.32 27.78
N LEU A 320 14.64 -6.02 29.09
CA LEU A 320 15.59 -5.08 29.68
C LEU A 320 17.03 -5.61 29.59
N GLY A 321 17.23 -6.91 29.87
CA GLY A 321 18.52 -7.56 29.70
C GLY A 321 19.06 -7.45 28.27
N ILE A 322 18.23 -7.73 27.27
CA ILE A 322 18.56 -7.56 25.84
C ILE A 322 18.91 -6.10 25.53
N LYS A 323 18.09 -5.15 26.00
CA LYS A 323 18.33 -3.71 25.81
C LYS A 323 19.71 -3.31 26.34
N ASP A 324 20.05 -3.77 27.54
CA ASP A 324 21.33 -3.44 28.18
C ASP A 324 22.52 -4.11 27.48
N GLU A 325 22.35 -5.31 26.93
CA GLU A 325 23.37 -5.97 26.11
C GLU A 325 23.61 -5.23 24.80
N VAL A 326 22.56 -4.83 24.08
CA VAL A 326 22.65 -4.05 22.84
C VAL A 326 23.31 -2.69 23.11
N LYS A 327 22.95 -2.03 24.20
CA LYS A 327 23.57 -0.76 24.59
C LYS A 327 25.08 -0.93 24.89
N ARG A 328 25.49 -1.99 25.61
CA ARG A 328 26.88 -2.32 25.87
C ARG A 328 27.68 -2.66 24.62
N ALA A 329 27.00 -3.22 23.59
CA ALA A 329 27.60 -3.52 22.28
C ALA A 329 27.97 -2.27 21.48
N ALA A 330 27.60 -1.05 21.92
CA ALA A 330 27.98 0.25 21.35
C ALA A 330 27.81 0.31 19.81
N GLY A 331 26.71 -0.21 19.28
CA GLY A 331 26.39 -0.22 17.85
C GLY A 331 26.95 -1.39 17.04
N ARG A 332 27.69 -2.31 17.69
CA ARG A 332 28.15 -3.54 17.04
C ARG A 332 27.02 -4.54 16.77
N VAL A 333 25.99 -4.56 17.61
CA VAL A 333 24.84 -5.44 17.46
C VAL A 333 23.67 -4.66 16.89
N ILE A 334 23.07 -5.19 15.82
CA ILE A 334 21.80 -4.74 15.27
C ILE A 334 20.78 -5.84 15.54
N VAL A 335 19.63 -5.46 16.07
CA VAL A 335 18.59 -6.41 16.45
C VAL A 335 17.51 -6.42 15.38
N PHE A 336 17.19 -7.59 14.84
CA PHE A 336 15.99 -7.75 14.01
C PHE A 336 14.81 -8.19 14.88
N ILE A 337 13.70 -7.50 14.74
CA ILE A 337 12.45 -7.78 15.48
C ILE A 337 11.35 -8.00 14.44
N ASP A 338 10.99 -9.27 14.27
CA ASP A 338 9.78 -9.58 13.52
C ASP A 338 8.55 -9.25 14.38
N GLU A 339 7.47 -8.80 13.75
CA GLU A 339 6.27 -8.33 14.43
C GLU A 339 6.54 -7.25 15.50
N LEU A 340 7.31 -6.22 15.13
CA LEU A 340 7.71 -5.13 16.03
C LEU A 340 6.54 -4.52 16.82
N HIS A 341 5.33 -4.52 16.24
CA HIS A 341 4.11 -4.04 16.88
C HIS A 341 3.76 -4.82 18.17
N MET A 342 4.15 -6.08 18.30
CA MET A 342 3.91 -6.89 19.49
C MET A 342 4.58 -6.27 20.73
N ILE A 343 5.80 -5.76 20.56
CA ILE A 343 6.54 -5.13 21.65
C ILE A 343 5.99 -3.71 21.91
N ILE A 344 5.73 -2.97 20.85
CA ILE A 344 5.25 -1.59 20.96
C ILE A 344 3.80 -1.56 21.48
N GLY A 345 2.95 -2.49 21.05
CA GLY A 345 1.54 -2.60 21.43
C GLY A 345 1.27 -3.16 22.83
N ALA A 346 2.20 -3.94 23.38
CA ALA A 346 2.06 -4.54 24.71
C ALA A 346 1.89 -3.51 25.85
N GLY A 347 2.25 -2.24 25.62
CA GLY A 347 2.08 -1.14 26.57
C GLY A 347 0.70 -0.44 26.54
N ALA A 348 -0.20 -0.78 25.58
CA ALA A 348 -1.44 -0.02 25.36
C ALA A 348 -2.72 -0.67 25.93
N ALA A 349 -2.69 -1.94 26.28
CA ALA A 349 -3.87 -2.72 26.68
C ALA A 349 -3.80 -3.18 28.14
N GLY A 350 -3.89 -2.26 29.11
CA GLY A 350 -4.24 -2.51 30.52
C GLY A 350 -3.45 -3.59 31.29
N GLU A 351 -2.92 -3.25 32.46
CA GLU A 351 -2.40 -4.15 33.53
C GLU A 351 -1.38 -5.25 33.11
N GLY A 352 -0.36 -4.93 32.36
CA GLY A 352 0.73 -5.83 31.99
C GLY A 352 2.09 -5.11 32.01
N PRO A 353 3.20 -5.68 31.54
CA PRO A 353 4.58 -5.19 31.66
C PRO A 353 4.83 -3.89 30.87
N GLN A 354 4.12 -2.82 31.26
CA GLN A 354 4.13 -1.50 30.61
C GLN A 354 5.52 -0.85 30.71
N ASP A 355 6.28 -1.13 31.78
CA ASP A 355 7.55 -0.45 32.03
C ASP A 355 8.63 -0.84 31.03
N ALA A 356 8.77 -2.13 30.70
CA ALA A 356 9.81 -2.59 29.76
C ALA A 356 9.53 -2.16 28.31
N ALA A 357 8.26 -2.23 27.87
CA ALA A 357 7.86 -1.75 26.55
C ALA A 357 8.08 -0.22 26.42
N ASN A 358 7.76 0.54 27.45
CA ASN A 358 8.01 1.98 27.50
C ASN A 358 9.50 2.32 27.55
N GLU A 359 10.29 1.54 28.27
CA GLU A 359 11.75 1.70 28.27
C GLU A 359 12.38 1.40 26.91
N LEU A 360 11.91 0.34 26.21
CA LEU A 360 12.40 0.06 24.87
C LEU A 360 11.96 1.15 23.88
N LYS A 361 10.72 1.65 23.97
CA LYS A 361 10.27 2.82 23.21
C LYS A 361 11.18 4.02 23.44
N ALA A 362 11.52 4.28 24.70
CA ALA A 362 12.42 5.37 25.05
C ALA A 362 13.86 5.14 24.51
N ALA A 363 14.36 3.91 24.53
CA ALA A 363 15.68 3.56 23.96
C ALA A 363 15.69 3.72 22.42
N LEU A 364 14.63 3.29 21.75
CA LEU A 364 14.42 3.51 20.30
C LEU A 364 14.36 5.00 19.97
N ALA A 365 13.61 5.78 20.75
CA ALA A 365 13.48 7.23 20.58
C ALA A 365 14.83 7.96 20.82
N ARG A 366 15.68 7.47 21.70
CA ARG A 366 17.03 8.01 21.93
C ARG A 366 18.07 7.53 20.92
N GLY A 367 17.78 6.45 20.16
CA GLY A 367 18.72 5.83 19.23
C GLY A 367 19.79 4.96 19.93
N GLU A 368 19.50 4.51 21.15
CA GLU A 368 20.36 3.63 21.94
C GLU A 368 20.19 2.15 21.58
N PHE A 369 19.21 1.82 20.76
CA PHE A 369 18.84 0.47 20.36
C PHE A 369 18.77 0.37 18.82
N PRO A 370 19.89 0.07 18.13
CA PRO A 370 19.89 -0.16 16.70
C PRO A 370 19.04 -1.39 16.34
N CYS A 371 18.00 -1.19 15.54
CA CYS A 371 17.15 -2.29 15.14
C CYS A 371 16.64 -2.18 13.71
N VAL A 372 16.28 -3.34 13.16
CA VAL A 372 15.45 -3.51 11.97
C VAL A 372 14.12 -4.08 12.45
N GLY A 373 13.02 -3.46 12.13
CA GLY A 373 11.69 -3.98 12.45
C GLY A 373 11.00 -4.57 11.24
N ALA A 374 10.04 -5.48 11.46
CA ALA A 374 9.08 -5.88 10.43
C ALA A 374 7.66 -5.82 11.01
N THR A 375 6.69 -5.41 10.18
CA THR A 375 5.28 -5.33 10.59
C THR A 375 4.37 -5.26 9.35
N THR A 376 3.05 -5.28 9.56
CA THR A 376 2.07 -5.06 8.50
C THR A 376 1.74 -3.56 8.34
N HIS A 377 1.05 -3.20 7.24
CA HIS A 377 0.62 -1.81 7.00
C HIS A 377 -0.33 -1.29 8.08
N ASP A 378 -1.30 -2.12 8.49
CA ASP A 378 -2.31 -1.73 9.47
C ASP A 378 -1.71 -1.54 10.85
N GLU A 379 -0.79 -2.41 11.25
CA GLU A 379 -0.12 -2.35 12.55
C GLU A 379 0.89 -1.20 12.60
N PHE A 380 1.61 -0.92 11.51
CA PHE A 380 2.48 0.24 11.40
C PHE A 380 1.70 1.54 11.62
N ARG A 381 0.56 1.67 10.93
CA ARG A 381 -0.33 2.83 11.08
C ARG A 381 -0.87 2.96 12.50
N LYS A 382 -1.33 1.85 13.08
CA LYS A 382 -1.97 1.84 14.40
C LYS A 382 -0.99 2.09 15.55
N HIS A 383 0.21 1.51 15.50
CA HIS A 383 1.12 1.47 16.64
C HIS A 383 2.34 2.37 16.51
N ILE A 384 2.74 2.76 15.29
CA ILE A 384 3.96 3.53 15.04
C ILE A 384 3.64 4.95 14.58
N GLN A 385 2.80 5.13 13.56
CA GLN A 385 2.42 6.47 13.07
C GLN A 385 1.63 7.30 14.10
N GLY A 386 0.95 6.64 15.04
CA GLY A 386 0.26 7.32 16.14
C GLY A 386 1.17 7.85 17.25
N ASP A 387 2.46 7.50 17.24
CA ASP A 387 3.45 7.93 18.25
C ASP A 387 4.55 8.80 17.61
N PRO A 388 4.50 10.14 17.81
CA PRO A 388 5.46 11.06 17.18
C PRO A 388 6.93 10.83 17.56
N ALA A 389 7.19 10.15 18.70
CA ALA A 389 8.55 9.85 19.13
C ALA A 389 9.16 8.68 18.35
N LEU A 390 8.33 7.69 18.01
CA LEU A 390 8.71 6.53 17.20
C LEU A 390 8.74 6.88 15.70
N GLU A 391 7.75 7.61 15.19
CA GLU A 391 7.65 8.01 13.78
C GLU A 391 8.92 8.73 13.28
N ARG A 392 9.53 9.58 14.13
CA ARG A 392 10.77 10.29 13.80
C ARG A 392 12.01 9.42 13.77
N ARG A 393 11.94 8.18 14.23
CA ARG A 393 13.10 7.28 14.37
C ARG A 393 13.01 6.03 13.54
N LEU A 394 11.80 5.56 13.31
CA LEU A 394 11.50 4.37 12.54
C LEU A 394 11.16 4.77 11.11
N VAL A 395 11.99 4.35 10.16
CA VAL A 395 11.82 4.68 8.74
C VAL A 395 11.16 3.51 8.02
N PRO A 396 9.95 3.67 7.44
CA PRO A 396 9.29 2.59 6.74
C PRO A 396 9.97 2.28 5.40
N VAL A 397 10.24 1.01 5.16
CA VAL A 397 10.65 0.43 3.88
C VAL A 397 9.50 -0.44 3.39
N LEU A 398 8.90 -0.07 2.26
CA LEU A 398 7.70 -0.73 1.74
C LEU A 398 8.07 -2.01 0.98
N VAL A 399 7.61 -3.15 1.49
CA VAL A 399 7.79 -4.46 0.85
C VAL A 399 6.52 -4.86 0.11
N ARG A 400 6.57 -4.80 -1.21
CA ARG A 400 5.44 -5.18 -2.08
C ARG A 400 5.45 -6.67 -2.38
N GLU A 401 4.26 -7.24 -2.66
CA GLU A 401 4.13 -8.59 -3.21
C GLU A 401 4.91 -8.67 -4.53
N PRO A 402 5.80 -9.67 -4.72
CA PRO A 402 6.55 -9.83 -5.96
C PRO A 402 5.64 -10.24 -7.11
N SER A 403 6.03 -9.86 -8.33
CA SER A 403 5.35 -10.35 -9.54
C SER A 403 5.49 -11.88 -9.66
N PRO A 404 4.61 -12.58 -10.40
CA PRO A 404 4.77 -14.02 -10.63
C PRO A 404 6.13 -14.40 -11.24
N GLN A 405 6.70 -13.53 -12.10
CA GLN A 405 8.02 -13.74 -12.68
C GLN A 405 9.11 -13.70 -11.61
N LEU A 406 9.11 -12.68 -10.76
CA LEU A 406 10.06 -12.57 -9.66
C LEU A 406 9.86 -13.70 -8.62
N ALA A 407 8.61 -14.07 -8.34
CA ALA A 407 8.33 -15.21 -7.47
C ALA A 407 8.90 -16.53 -8.01
N ARG A 408 8.84 -16.76 -9.33
CA ARG A 408 9.50 -17.90 -9.98
C ARG A 408 11.02 -17.90 -9.75
N GLU A 409 11.67 -16.74 -9.91
CA GLU A 409 13.12 -16.61 -9.66
C GLU A 409 13.47 -16.90 -8.21
N ILE A 410 12.67 -16.41 -7.26
CA ILE A 410 12.80 -16.70 -5.83
C ILE A 410 12.65 -18.19 -5.56
N LEU A 411 11.62 -18.85 -6.13
CA LEU A 411 11.42 -20.30 -6.01
C LEU A 411 12.62 -21.07 -6.58
N GLN A 412 13.14 -20.66 -7.72
CA GLN A 412 14.29 -21.30 -8.38
C GLN A 412 15.55 -21.21 -7.49
N GLY A 413 15.77 -20.09 -6.81
CA GLY A 413 16.87 -19.92 -5.87
C GLY A 413 16.76 -20.81 -4.63
N ALA A 414 15.55 -21.04 -4.14
CA ALA A 414 15.29 -21.85 -2.96
C ALA A 414 15.06 -23.35 -3.27
N ALA A 415 14.74 -23.70 -4.51
CA ALA A 415 14.39 -25.07 -4.93
C ALA A 415 15.40 -26.14 -4.47
N PRO A 416 16.74 -25.94 -4.54
CA PRO A 416 17.69 -26.99 -4.12
C PRO A 416 17.52 -27.48 -2.68
N ARG A 417 17.05 -26.62 -1.77
CA ARG A 417 16.79 -27.01 -0.37
C ARG A 417 15.54 -27.85 -0.22
N TYR A 418 14.48 -27.51 -0.94
CA TYR A 418 13.24 -28.29 -0.98
C TYR A 418 13.47 -29.63 -1.67
N GLU A 419 14.30 -29.66 -2.73
CA GLU A 419 14.72 -30.89 -3.43
C GLU A 419 15.49 -31.82 -2.50
N ALA A 420 16.44 -31.28 -1.73
CA ALA A 420 17.20 -32.05 -0.75
C ALA A 420 16.31 -32.57 0.41
N HIS A 421 15.33 -31.76 0.85
CA HIS A 421 14.41 -32.12 1.93
C HIS A 421 13.45 -33.25 1.53
N HIS A 422 12.84 -33.16 0.35
CA HIS A 422 11.86 -34.12 -0.13
C HIS A 422 12.47 -35.29 -0.91
N GLY A 423 13.75 -35.19 -1.31
CA GLY A 423 14.40 -36.20 -2.16
C GLY A 423 13.80 -36.30 -3.55
N VAL A 424 13.32 -35.14 -4.10
CA VAL A 424 12.69 -35.04 -5.41
C VAL A 424 13.31 -33.87 -6.17
N ARG A 425 13.14 -33.84 -7.49
CA ARG A 425 13.56 -32.73 -8.35
C ARG A 425 12.37 -31.95 -8.85
N PHE A 426 12.39 -30.62 -8.74
CA PHE A 426 11.38 -29.75 -9.34
C PHE A 426 11.71 -29.43 -10.77
N LEU A 427 10.83 -29.76 -11.71
CA LEU A 427 10.97 -29.35 -13.10
C LEU A 427 10.76 -27.81 -13.21
N PRO A 428 11.43 -27.12 -14.16
CA PRO A 428 11.27 -25.69 -14.33
C PRO A 428 9.81 -25.24 -14.52
N GLU A 429 9.02 -26.05 -15.24
CA GLU A 429 7.59 -25.84 -15.47
C GLU A 429 6.75 -25.99 -14.20
N ALA A 430 7.21 -26.78 -13.22
CA ALA A 430 6.55 -26.89 -11.91
C ALA A 430 6.72 -25.60 -11.10
N LEU A 431 7.92 -25.01 -11.08
CA LEU A 431 8.18 -23.73 -10.39
C LEU A 431 7.41 -22.58 -11.04
N ASP A 432 7.35 -22.56 -12.36
CA ASP A 432 6.57 -21.58 -13.12
C ASP A 432 5.07 -21.72 -12.82
N ALA A 433 4.55 -22.95 -12.82
CA ALA A 433 3.18 -23.23 -12.44
C ALA A 433 2.86 -22.84 -11.00
N ALA A 434 3.79 -23.05 -10.05
CA ALA A 434 3.60 -22.65 -8.67
C ALA A 434 3.41 -21.13 -8.54
N ALA A 435 4.25 -20.35 -9.19
CA ALA A 435 4.14 -18.89 -9.18
C ALA A 435 2.84 -18.40 -9.84
N GLN A 436 2.52 -18.90 -11.05
CA GLN A 436 1.37 -18.44 -11.83
C GLN A 436 0.02 -18.90 -11.25
N LEU A 437 -0.09 -20.19 -10.92
CA LEU A 437 -1.37 -20.74 -10.45
C LEU A 437 -1.71 -20.22 -9.05
N THR A 438 -0.73 -20.09 -8.15
CA THR A 438 -1.00 -19.53 -6.82
C THR A 438 -1.33 -18.04 -6.89
N ALA A 439 -0.67 -17.26 -7.75
CA ALA A 439 -1.03 -15.86 -7.99
C ALA A 439 -2.50 -15.71 -8.41
N ARG A 440 -2.98 -16.65 -9.21
CA ARG A 440 -4.31 -16.60 -9.81
C ARG A 440 -5.42 -17.18 -8.93
N TYR A 441 -5.15 -18.29 -8.24
CA TYR A 441 -6.19 -19.06 -7.56
C TYR A 441 -6.13 -19.00 -6.03
N VAL A 442 -4.98 -18.62 -5.44
CA VAL A 442 -4.80 -18.48 -3.98
C VAL A 442 -4.69 -16.99 -3.66
N ARG A 443 -5.78 -16.38 -3.19
CA ARG A 443 -5.87 -14.92 -3.00
C ARG A 443 -5.83 -14.45 -1.56
N ASP A 444 -5.96 -15.36 -0.62
CA ASP A 444 -5.90 -15.12 0.82
C ASP A 444 -4.48 -14.96 1.38
N ARG A 445 -3.47 -15.22 0.54
CA ARG A 445 -2.05 -15.13 0.86
C ARG A 445 -1.27 -14.39 -0.22
N CYS A 446 -0.09 -13.89 0.12
CA CYS A 446 0.81 -13.19 -0.81
C CYS A 446 1.89 -14.12 -1.38
N LEU A 447 2.39 -13.78 -2.57
CA LEU A 447 3.65 -14.33 -3.07
C LEU A 447 4.83 -13.76 -2.26
N PRO A 448 5.92 -14.54 -2.09
CA PRO A 448 6.15 -15.89 -2.58
C PRO A 448 5.63 -17.00 -1.67
N ASP A 449 5.13 -16.70 -0.46
CA ASP A 449 4.74 -17.69 0.56
C ASP A 449 3.75 -18.74 0.03
N LYS A 450 2.68 -18.31 -0.64
CA LYS A 450 1.71 -19.24 -1.25
C LYS A 450 2.30 -20.16 -2.30
N ALA A 451 3.33 -19.70 -3.04
CA ALA A 451 4.00 -20.52 -4.04
C ALA A 451 4.96 -21.52 -3.39
N PHE A 452 5.64 -21.15 -2.31
CA PHE A 452 6.41 -22.08 -1.47
C PHE A 452 5.52 -23.17 -0.88
N ALA A 453 4.38 -22.81 -0.33
CA ALA A 453 3.42 -23.79 0.19
C ALA A 453 2.95 -24.78 -0.89
N ALA A 454 2.81 -24.35 -2.13
CA ALA A 454 2.42 -25.20 -3.24
C ALA A 454 3.51 -26.20 -3.64
N ILE A 455 4.79 -25.76 -3.76
CA ILE A 455 5.91 -26.66 -4.09
C ILE A 455 6.22 -27.63 -2.94
N ASP A 456 6.12 -27.17 -1.70
CA ASP A 456 6.32 -27.99 -0.51
C ASP A 456 5.29 -29.13 -0.44
N LEU A 457 4.01 -28.80 -0.66
CA LEU A 457 2.94 -29.80 -0.72
C LEU A 457 3.09 -30.77 -1.90
N ALA A 458 3.49 -30.26 -3.08
CA ALA A 458 3.71 -31.09 -4.27
C ALA A 458 4.91 -32.03 -4.09
N GLY A 459 6.03 -31.53 -3.52
CA GLY A 459 7.22 -32.30 -3.20
C GLY A 459 6.94 -33.42 -2.19
N SER A 460 6.25 -33.11 -1.09
CA SER A 460 5.85 -34.06 -0.08
C SER A 460 4.99 -35.20 -0.64
N ARG A 461 4.06 -34.86 -1.58
CA ARG A 461 3.24 -35.90 -2.24
C ARG A 461 4.03 -36.76 -3.20
N ALA A 462 4.89 -36.12 -4.04
CA ALA A 462 5.73 -36.87 -4.98
C ALA A 462 6.65 -37.84 -4.26
N HIS A 463 7.26 -37.44 -3.14
CA HIS A 463 8.05 -38.31 -2.27
C HIS A 463 7.25 -39.50 -1.74
N ARG A 464 6.08 -39.23 -1.17
CA ARG A 464 5.18 -40.30 -0.65
C ARG A 464 4.74 -41.27 -1.73
N ASP A 465 4.51 -40.80 -2.96
CA ASP A 465 4.12 -41.60 -4.11
C ASP A 465 5.32 -42.26 -4.78
N GLY A 466 6.55 -42.15 -4.24
CA GLY A 466 7.78 -42.76 -4.75
C GLY A 466 8.27 -42.16 -6.07
N ARG A 467 7.88 -40.91 -6.40
CA ARG A 467 8.29 -40.26 -7.63
C ARG A 467 9.52 -39.39 -7.39
N ALA A 468 10.44 -39.39 -8.36
CA ALA A 468 11.69 -38.64 -8.27
C ALA A 468 11.56 -37.18 -8.76
N GLU A 469 10.51 -36.86 -9.52
CA GLU A 469 10.31 -35.55 -10.13
C GLU A 469 8.92 -35.02 -9.82
N VAL A 470 8.84 -33.68 -9.72
CA VAL A 470 7.61 -32.90 -9.54
C VAL A 470 7.32 -32.15 -10.82
N SER A 471 6.19 -32.47 -11.44
CA SER A 471 5.73 -31.85 -12.68
C SER A 471 4.80 -30.66 -12.44
N ARG A 472 4.43 -29.99 -13.53
CA ARG A 472 3.39 -28.96 -13.55
C ARG A 472 2.06 -29.46 -12.99
N GLU A 473 1.67 -30.70 -13.34
CA GLU A 473 0.42 -31.34 -12.93
C GLU A 473 0.38 -31.58 -11.42
N ASP A 474 1.51 -31.94 -10.83
CA ASP A 474 1.61 -32.15 -9.39
C ASP A 474 1.38 -30.86 -8.61
N VAL A 475 1.99 -29.76 -9.09
CA VAL A 475 1.77 -28.43 -8.54
C VAL A 475 0.32 -27.97 -8.77
N ALA A 476 -0.24 -28.23 -9.95
CA ALA A 476 -1.64 -27.89 -10.20
C ALA A 476 -2.59 -28.62 -9.24
N ARG A 477 -2.36 -29.89 -8.94
CA ARG A 477 -3.11 -30.65 -7.92
C ARG A 477 -2.93 -30.07 -6.51
N ALA A 478 -1.71 -29.63 -6.16
CA ALA A 478 -1.46 -29.00 -4.88
C ALA A 478 -2.22 -27.67 -4.75
N VAL A 479 -2.16 -26.83 -5.78
CA VAL A 479 -2.87 -25.53 -5.81
C VAL A 479 -4.38 -25.72 -5.82
N ALA A 480 -4.90 -26.71 -6.57
CA ALA A 480 -6.33 -27.01 -6.57
C ALA A 480 -6.84 -27.29 -5.16
N ARG A 481 -6.09 -28.09 -4.38
CA ARG A 481 -6.44 -28.39 -3.00
C ARG A 481 -6.34 -27.18 -2.08
N MET A 482 -5.31 -26.35 -2.25
CA MET A 482 -5.15 -25.10 -1.47
C MET A 482 -6.29 -24.12 -1.73
N ALA A 483 -6.72 -24.02 -2.98
CA ALA A 483 -7.79 -23.13 -3.40
C ALA A 483 -9.22 -23.72 -3.25
N GLY A 484 -9.33 -24.99 -2.83
CA GLY A 484 -10.62 -25.67 -2.73
C GLY A 484 -11.30 -25.89 -4.09
N LEU A 485 -10.52 -26.06 -5.16
CA LEU A 485 -11.00 -26.22 -6.54
C LEU A 485 -10.87 -27.69 -7.00
N PRO A 486 -11.72 -28.16 -7.95
CA PRO A 486 -11.51 -29.43 -8.61
C PRO A 486 -10.17 -29.47 -9.36
N GLU A 487 -9.46 -30.60 -9.29
CA GLU A 487 -8.15 -30.78 -9.92
C GLU A 487 -8.21 -30.61 -11.45
N GLU A 488 -9.26 -31.13 -12.09
CA GLU A 488 -9.48 -31.05 -13.54
C GLU A 488 -9.48 -29.60 -14.04
N ARG A 489 -9.88 -28.66 -13.18
CA ARG A 489 -9.93 -27.25 -13.51
C ARG A 489 -8.56 -26.65 -13.80
N LEU A 490 -7.53 -27.07 -13.09
CA LEU A 490 -6.16 -26.55 -13.22
C LEU A 490 -5.34 -27.39 -14.21
N LEU A 491 -5.76 -28.62 -14.48
CA LEU A 491 -5.08 -29.56 -15.40
C LEU A 491 -5.50 -29.33 -16.87
N GLN A 492 -6.76 -28.94 -17.12
CA GLN A 492 -7.22 -28.66 -18.49
C GLN A 492 -6.86 -27.25 -18.92
N PRO A 493 -6.44 -27.05 -20.18
CA PRO A 493 -6.30 -25.68 -20.72
C PRO A 493 -7.64 -24.96 -20.63
N ASP A 494 -7.67 -23.85 -19.94
CA ASP A 494 -8.90 -23.04 -19.77
C ASP A 494 -9.55 -22.67 -21.12
N GLY A 495 -8.75 -22.55 -22.18
CA GLY A 495 -9.25 -22.24 -23.53
C GLY A 495 -10.26 -23.25 -24.07
N GLU A 496 -10.00 -24.55 -23.93
CA GLU A 496 -10.90 -25.60 -24.43
C GLU A 496 -12.21 -25.64 -23.67
N ARG A 497 -12.14 -25.44 -22.36
CA ARG A 497 -13.32 -25.41 -21.49
C ARG A 497 -14.26 -24.25 -21.81
N PHE A 498 -13.73 -23.06 -22.06
CA PHE A 498 -14.54 -21.90 -22.43
C PHE A 498 -15.06 -21.97 -23.87
N LEU A 499 -14.42 -22.71 -24.75
CA LEU A 499 -14.95 -22.97 -26.09
C LEU A 499 -16.24 -23.80 -26.03
N GLN A 500 -16.34 -24.72 -25.08
CA GLN A 500 -17.52 -25.59 -24.91
C GLN A 500 -18.61 -24.99 -24.00
N LEU A 501 -18.37 -23.83 -23.36
CA LEU A 501 -19.26 -23.23 -22.36
C LEU A 501 -20.69 -23.02 -22.91
N GLU A 502 -20.81 -22.49 -24.12
CA GLU A 502 -22.09 -22.22 -24.77
C GLU A 502 -22.92 -23.50 -24.92
N ARG A 503 -22.31 -24.59 -25.41
CA ARG A 503 -22.99 -25.87 -25.60
C ARG A 503 -23.43 -26.45 -24.25
N ARG A 504 -22.55 -26.44 -23.22
CA ARG A 504 -22.90 -26.98 -21.90
C ARG A 504 -24.02 -26.21 -21.21
N LEU A 505 -24.06 -24.87 -21.39
CA LEU A 505 -25.16 -24.08 -20.89
C LEU A 505 -26.47 -24.37 -21.66
N ALA A 506 -26.41 -24.55 -23.00
CA ALA A 506 -27.56 -24.88 -23.81
C ALA A 506 -28.13 -26.28 -23.49
N ASP A 507 -27.33 -27.23 -23.04
CA ASP A 507 -27.77 -28.56 -22.59
C ASP A 507 -28.69 -28.47 -21.34
N ARG A 508 -28.57 -27.38 -20.52
CA ARG A 508 -29.37 -27.17 -19.30
C ARG A 508 -30.49 -26.13 -19.44
N ILE A 509 -30.30 -25.14 -20.27
CA ILE A 509 -31.17 -24.00 -20.39
C ILE A 509 -31.77 -23.98 -21.81
N VAL A 510 -33.06 -24.18 -21.88
CA VAL A 510 -33.80 -24.26 -23.15
C VAL A 510 -34.39 -22.89 -23.49
N GLY A 511 -34.30 -22.47 -24.73
CA GLY A 511 -35.03 -21.31 -25.27
C GLY A 511 -34.32 -19.96 -25.09
N HIS A 512 -33.01 -19.96 -24.74
CA HIS A 512 -32.24 -18.75 -24.54
C HIS A 512 -30.88 -18.75 -25.31
N GLU A 513 -30.82 -19.44 -26.45
CA GLU A 513 -29.58 -19.70 -27.20
C GLU A 513 -28.80 -18.41 -27.51
N HIS A 514 -29.50 -17.36 -27.95
CA HIS A 514 -28.88 -16.07 -28.26
C HIS A 514 -28.22 -15.44 -27.03
N ASN A 515 -28.88 -15.47 -25.86
CA ASN A 515 -28.37 -14.92 -24.62
C ASN A 515 -27.18 -15.75 -24.08
N LEU A 516 -27.25 -17.09 -24.19
CA LEU A 516 -26.19 -17.98 -23.79
C LEU A 516 -24.94 -17.79 -24.66
N ALA A 517 -25.10 -17.57 -25.95
CA ALA A 517 -24.02 -17.24 -26.87
C ALA A 517 -23.37 -15.89 -26.50
N ALA A 518 -24.15 -14.85 -26.15
CA ALA A 518 -23.67 -13.55 -25.75
C ALA A 518 -22.90 -13.64 -24.42
N ILE A 519 -23.42 -14.34 -23.40
CA ILE A 519 -22.78 -14.60 -22.11
C ILE A 519 -21.45 -15.32 -22.31
N SER A 520 -21.45 -16.43 -23.07
CA SER A 520 -20.27 -17.24 -23.33
C SER A 520 -19.16 -16.45 -24.07
N ARG A 521 -19.56 -15.61 -25.02
CA ARG A 521 -18.66 -14.73 -25.77
C ARG A 521 -18.04 -13.67 -24.88
N CYS A 522 -18.80 -13.05 -24.00
CA CYS A 522 -18.32 -12.06 -23.03
C CYS A 522 -17.30 -12.67 -22.07
N ILE A 523 -17.60 -13.84 -21.50
CA ILE A 523 -16.71 -14.55 -20.59
C ILE A 523 -15.41 -14.95 -21.30
N ARG A 524 -15.49 -15.54 -22.51
CA ARG A 524 -14.30 -15.90 -23.32
C ARG A 524 -13.41 -14.71 -23.57
N ARG A 525 -13.98 -13.58 -24.01
CA ARG A 525 -13.24 -12.35 -24.30
C ARG A 525 -12.50 -11.82 -23.06
N ASN A 526 -13.18 -11.73 -21.95
CA ASN A 526 -12.60 -11.16 -20.72
C ASN A 526 -11.55 -12.11 -20.11
N TYR A 527 -11.78 -13.43 -20.24
CA TYR A 527 -10.81 -14.42 -19.79
C TYR A 527 -9.51 -14.42 -20.62
N ALA A 528 -9.59 -14.09 -21.91
CA ALA A 528 -8.42 -13.95 -22.79
C ALA A 528 -7.54 -12.71 -22.48
N GLY A 529 -7.83 -11.97 -21.39
CA GLY A 529 -6.97 -10.87 -20.90
C GLY A 529 -7.41 -9.47 -21.33
N PHE A 530 -8.60 -9.31 -21.88
CA PHE A 530 -9.14 -7.99 -22.24
C PHE A 530 -9.77 -7.23 -21.06
N SER A 531 -9.76 -7.77 -19.84
CA SER A 531 -10.25 -7.11 -18.63
C SER A 531 -9.20 -7.23 -17.51
N THR A 532 -8.75 -6.08 -16.96
CA THR A 532 -7.57 -6.05 -16.08
C THR A 532 -7.85 -5.79 -14.60
N GLN A 533 -8.96 -5.18 -14.22
CA GLN A 533 -9.28 -4.88 -12.81
C GLN A 533 -10.75 -5.06 -12.44
N ARG A 534 -11.62 -5.35 -13.40
CA ARG A 534 -13.07 -5.54 -13.21
C ARG A 534 -13.39 -7.00 -12.89
N PRO A 535 -14.59 -7.32 -12.41
CA PRO A 535 -15.06 -8.69 -12.34
C PRO A 535 -14.87 -9.44 -13.67
N LEU A 536 -14.69 -10.76 -13.60
CA LEU A 536 -14.51 -11.60 -14.81
C LEU A 536 -15.58 -11.33 -15.87
N ALA A 537 -16.82 -11.16 -15.44
CA ALA A 537 -17.92 -10.65 -16.25
C ALA A 537 -18.99 -10.04 -15.35
N SER A 538 -19.74 -9.08 -15.89
CA SER A 538 -20.89 -8.46 -15.23
C SER A 538 -22.09 -8.49 -16.16
N PHE A 539 -23.21 -9.02 -15.67
CA PHE A 539 -24.43 -9.17 -16.45
C PHE A 539 -25.61 -8.57 -15.70
N LEU A 540 -26.52 -7.95 -16.44
CA LEU A 540 -27.84 -7.56 -15.97
C LEU A 540 -28.89 -8.39 -16.72
N PHE A 541 -29.59 -9.30 -16.02
CA PHE A 541 -30.66 -10.12 -16.57
C PHE A 541 -32.00 -9.44 -16.34
N CYS A 542 -32.57 -8.89 -17.37
CA CYS A 542 -33.88 -8.25 -17.34
C CYS A 542 -34.97 -9.17 -17.94
N GLY A 543 -36.16 -9.12 -17.38
CA GLY A 543 -37.33 -9.85 -17.92
C GLY A 543 -38.36 -10.22 -16.84
N PRO A 544 -39.51 -10.76 -17.24
CA PRO A 544 -40.57 -11.18 -16.32
C PRO A 544 -40.11 -12.22 -15.30
N SER A 545 -40.87 -12.38 -14.22
CA SER A 545 -40.63 -13.44 -13.25
C SER A 545 -40.80 -14.82 -13.89
N GLY A 546 -39.98 -15.80 -13.52
CA GLY A 546 -40.11 -17.18 -13.99
C GLY A 546 -39.44 -17.51 -15.33
N VAL A 547 -38.86 -16.56 -16.06
CA VAL A 547 -38.18 -16.81 -17.37
C VAL A 547 -36.82 -17.50 -17.26
N GLY A 548 -36.32 -17.84 -16.06
CA GLY A 548 -35.07 -18.58 -15.89
C GLY A 548 -33.84 -17.73 -15.55
N LYS A 549 -33.97 -16.45 -15.18
CA LYS A 549 -32.82 -15.56 -14.80
C LYS A 549 -31.93 -16.17 -13.71
N THR A 550 -32.54 -16.58 -12.60
CA THR A 550 -31.83 -17.19 -11.48
C THR A 550 -31.24 -18.56 -11.82
N GLU A 551 -31.97 -19.35 -12.66
CA GLU A 551 -31.44 -20.66 -13.10
C GLU A 551 -30.25 -20.51 -14.04
N THR A 552 -30.25 -19.51 -14.92
CA THR A 552 -29.06 -19.17 -15.73
C THR A 552 -27.86 -18.84 -14.89
N ALA A 553 -28.01 -18.05 -13.81
CA ALA A 553 -26.93 -17.73 -12.90
C ALA A 553 -26.42 -18.99 -12.16
N ARG A 554 -27.32 -19.91 -11.77
CA ARG A 554 -26.96 -21.18 -11.15
C ARG A 554 -26.22 -22.10 -12.13
N ALA A 555 -26.70 -22.23 -13.36
CA ALA A 555 -26.00 -23.00 -14.38
C ALA A 555 -24.60 -22.43 -14.69
N LEU A 556 -24.46 -21.10 -14.74
CA LEU A 556 -23.17 -20.46 -14.86
C LEU A 556 -22.24 -20.78 -13.69
N ALA A 557 -22.75 -20.81 -12.46
CA ALA A 557 -21.96 -21.18 -11.29
C ALA A 557 -21.46 -22.63 -11.35
N ASP A 558 -22.34 -23.54 -11.76
CA ASP A 558 -21.99 -24.96 -11.89
C ASP A 558 -20.96 -25.21 -13.00
N GLU A 559 -21.07 -24.51 -14.12
CA GLU A 559 -20.16 -24.66 -15.26
C GLU A 559 -18.82 -23.94 -15.06
N LEU A 560 -18.86 -22.72 -14.51
CA LEU A 560 -17.64 -21.92 -14.34
C LEU A 560 -16.88 -22.29 -13.06
N PHE A 561 -17.59 -22.59 -11.98
CA PHE A 561 -17.04 -22.76 -10.65
C PHE A 561 -17.58 -24.02 -9.93
N PRO A 562 -17.47 -25.20 -10.54
CA PRO A 562 -17.91 -26.44 -9.93
C PRO A 562 -17.18 -26.68 -8.60
N GLN A 563 -17.87 -27.24 -7.62
CA GLN A 563 -17.29 -27.61 -6.32
C GLN A 563 -17.39 -29.14 -6.12
N GLY A 564 -16.29 -29.76 -5.70
CA GLY A 564 -16.22 -31.20 -5.44
C GLY A 564 -15.84 -32.05 -6.66
N PRO A 565 -15.50 -33.33 -6.41
CA PRO A 565 -14.99 -34.24 -7.43
C PRO A 565 -16.04 -34.78 -8.42
N ALA A 566 -17.32 -34.58 -8.14
CA ALA A 566 -18.42 -34.87 -9.07
C ALA A 566 -19.44 -33.74 -8.96
N PRO A 567 -19.53 -32.83 -9.96
CA PRO A 567 -20.43 -31.70 -9.88
C PRO A 567 -21.87 -32.18 -9.98
N ALA A 568 -22.56 -32.24 -8.82
CA ALA A 568 -24.00 -32.35 -8.79
C ALA A 568 -24.62 -31.02 -9.25
N PRO A 569 -25.77 -31.01 -9.92
CA PRO A 569 -26.49 -29.80 -10.25
C PRO A 569 -26.75 -28.95 -9.00
N GLY A 570 -26.35 -27.68 -9.02
CA GLY A 570 -26.44 -26.77 -7.87
C GLY A 570 -25.25 -26.79 -6.90
N ALA A 571 -24.20 -27.57 -7.19
CA ALA A 571 -22.98 -27.62 -6.37
C ALA A 571 -21.95 -26.53 -6.72
N GLY A 572 -22.25 -25.68 -7.71
CA GLY A 572 -21.37 -24.58 -8.10
C GLY A 572 -21.22 -23.52 -7.02
N SER A 573 -20.12 -22.76 -7.11
CA SER A 573 -19.90 -21.62 -6.21
C SER A 573 -20.83 -20.46 -6.56
N LEU A 574 -22.03 -20.45 -5.98
CA LEU A 574 -23.00 -19.38 -6.09
C LEU A 574 -23.12 -18.62 -4.76
N VAL A 575 -22.90 -17.32 -4.79
CA VAL A 575 -23.20 -16.38 -3.71
C VAL A 575 -24.47 -15.65 -4.08
N ARG A 576 -25.60 -15.97 -3.44
CA ARG A 576 -26.88 -15.34 -3.70
C ARG A 576 -27.19 -14.32 -2.61
N ILE A 577 -27.55 -13.12 -3.03
CA ILE A 577 -28.00 -12.02 -2.17
C ILE A 577 -29.29 -11.47 -2.79
N ASP A 578 -30.36 -11.48 -1.98
CA ASP A 578 -31.65 -10.88 -2.34
C ASP A 578 -31.64 -9.40 -1.96
N LEU A 579 -31.60 -8.52 -2.96
CA LEU A 579 -31.50 -7.09 -2.73
C LEU A 579 -32.81 -6.48 -2.22
N SER A 580 -33.91 -7.20 -2.22
CA SER A 580 -35.17 -6.77 -1.59
C SER A 580 -35.04 -6.60 -0.07
N GLU A 581 -34.11 -7.35 0.59
CA GLU A 581 -33.79 -7.22 2.00
C GLU A 581 -32.94 -5.96 2.33
N TYR A 582 -32.51 -5.24 1.30
CA TYR A 582 -31.58 -4.08 1.38
C TYR A 582 -32.24 -2.80 0.87
N SER A 583 -33.53 -2.63 1.15
CA SER A 583 -34.32 -1.45 0.77
C SER A 583 -34.08 -0.23 1.69
N GLU A 584 -33.41 -0.40 2.82
CA GLU A 584 -33.11 0.66 3.78
C GLU A 584 -31.69 1.20 3.65
N PRO A 585 -31.42 2.50 3.97
CA PRO A 585 -30.09 3.09 3.88
C PRO A 585 -29.01 2.37 4.71
N HIS A 586 -29.39 1.86 5.89
CA HIS A 586 -28.47 1.18 6.80
C HIS A 586 -28.15 -0.26 6.38
N ALA A 587 -28.89 -0.84 5.46
CA ALA A 587 -28.70 -2.19 4.98
C ALA A 587 -27.36 -2.33 4.21
N ALA A 588 -26.84 -1.26 3.62
CA ALA A 588 -25.53 -1.25 2.99
C ALA A 588 -24.39 -1.75 3.91
N ALA A 589 -24.46 -1.41 5.20
CA ALA A 589 -23.48 -1.89 6.18
C ALA A 589 -23.53 -3.41 6.39
N ARG A 590 -24.67 -4.07 6.18
CA ARG A 590 -24.79 -5.54 6.26
C ARG A 590 -24.07 -6.24 5.10
N LEU A 591 -23.98 -5.60 3.94
CA LEU A 591 -23.24 -6.16 2.78
C LEU A 591 -21.72 -6.10 2.96
N VAL A 592 -21.24 -4.99 3.53
CA VAL A 592 -19.81 -4.68 3.59
C VAL A 592 -19.22 -5.01 4.97
N GLY A 593 -20.05 -4.97 6.03
CA GLY A 593 -19.66 -5.05 7.42
C GLY A 593 -19.75 -3.69 8.11
N ALA A 594 -20.06 -3.69 9.41
CA ALA A 594 -20.18 -2.48 10.21
C ALA A 594 -18.79 -1.82 10.41
N PRO A 595 -18.67 -0.48 10.25
CA PRO A 595 -17.43 0.23 10.55
C PRO A 595 -17.11 0.21 12.06
N PRO A 596 -15.84 0.52 12.45
CA PRO A 596 -15.44 0.59 13.84
C PRO A 596 -16.35 1.50 14.67
N GLY A 597 -16.80 0.99 15.83
CA GLY A 597 -17.66 1.73 16.75
C GLY A 597 -19.15 1.49 16.60
N TYR A 598 -19.59 0.72 15.60
CA TYR A 598 -21.00 0.33 15.45
C TYR A 598 -21.27 -1.09 15.95
N VAL A 599 -22.51 -1.35 16.35
CA VAL A 599 -22.98 -2.69 16.76
C VAL A 599 -22.84 -3.64 15.57
N GLY A 600 -22.19 -4.82 15.78
CA GLY A 600 -21.84 -5.75 14.71
C GLY A 600 -20.43 -5.58 14.14
N TYR A 601 -19.60 -4.67 14.69
CA TYR A 601 -18.19 -4.61 14.36
C TYR A 601 -17.50 -5.92 14.74
N GLY A 602 -17.00 -6.62 13.74
CA GLY A 602 -16.40 -7.96 13.93
C GLY A 602 -17.12 -9.05 13.15
N GLU A 603 -18.41 -8.89 12.88
CA GLU A 603 -19.13 -9.70 11.90
C GLU A 603 -18.78 -9.20 10.48
N GLY A 604 -18.24 -10.07 9.64
CA GLY A 604 -17.92 -9.72 8.25
C GLY A 604 -19.20 -9.40 7.47
N GLY A 605 -19.11 -8.51 6.47
CA GLY A 605 -20.25 -8.24 5.59
C GLY A 605 -20.68 -9.47 4.79
N GLN A 606 -21.97 -9.62 4.55
CA GLN A 606 -22.49 -10.80 3.86
C GLN A 606 -21.88 -11.00 2.47
N LEU A 607 -21.74 -9.93 1.69
CA LEU A 607 -21.14 -9.97 0.37
C LEU A 607 -19.61 -10.11 0.45
N THR A 608 -18.97 -9.26 1.24
CA THR A 608 -17.50 -9.22 1.33
C THR A 608 -16.92 -10.51 1.88
N GLU A 609 -17.52 -11.07 2.94
CA GLU A 609 -17.06 -12.31 3.55
C GLU A 609 -17.33 -13.54 2.65
N ALA A 610 -18.48 -13.57 1.96
CA ALA A 610 -18.80 -14.65 1.03
C ALA A 610 -17.80 -14.70 -0.14
N VAL A 611 -17.48 -13.55 -0.75
CA VAL A 611 -16.49 -13.47 -1.84
C VAL A 611 -15.08 -13.70 -1.33
N ARG A 612 -14.73 -13.22 -0.14
CA ARG A 612 -13.43 -13.52 0.48
C ARG A 612 -13.21 -15.03 0.65
N ARG A 613 -14.24 -15.76 1.09
CA ARG A 613 -14.19 -17.22 1.23
C ARG A 613 -14.19 -17.95 -0.11
N LYS A 614 -14.89 -17.40 -1.11
CA LYS A 614 -15.07 -18.00 -2.44
C LYS A 614 -14.80 -16.96 -3.53
N PRO A 615 -13.53 -16.59 -3.79
CA PRO A 615 -13.19 -15.54 -4.77
C PRO A 615 -13.59 -15.91 -6.20
N ALA A 616 -13.58 -17.20 -6.53
CA ALA A 616 -14.05 -17.72 -7.81
C ALA A 616 -15.50 -18.21 -7.64
N SER A 617 -16.45 -17.32 -7.87
CA SER A 617 -17.89 -17.58 -7.69
C SER A 617 -18.74 -16.75 -8.63
N VAL A 618 -19.99 -17.19 -8.83
CA VAL A 618 -21.03 -16.32 -9.39
C VAL A 618 -21.71 -15.60 -8.23
N VAL A 619 -21.67 -14.27 -8.25
CA VAL A 619 -22.37 -13.41 -7.30
C VAL A 619 -23.70 -13.00 -7.94
N LEU A 620 -24.79 -13.57 -7.45
CA LEU A 620 -26.15 -13.26 -7.89
C LEU A 620 -26.78 -12.25 -6.95
N LEU A 621 -27.08 -11.08 -7.48
CA LEU A 621 -27.75 -9.96 -6.83
C LEU A 621 -29.18 -9.90 -7.36
N ASP A 622 -30.10 -10.50 -6.63
CA ASP A 622 -31.47 -10.70 -7.09
C ASP A 622 -32.32 -9.45 -6.79
N GLU A 623 -33.24 -9.09 -7.69
CA GLU A 623 -34.18 -7.97 -7.57
C GLU A 623 -33.54 -6.60 -7.35
N ALA A 624 -32.56 -6.24 -8.21
CA ALA A 624 -31.78 -5.02 -8.10
C ALA A 624 -32.62 -3.72 -8.02
N GLU A 625 -33.80 -3.70 -8.61
CA GLU A 625 -34.75 -2.57 -8.59
C GLU A 625 -35.29 -2.27 -7.19
N LYS A 626 -35.22 -3.21 -6.25
CA LYS A 626 -35.73 -3.02 -4.88
C LYS A 626 -34.65 -2.49 -3.91
N ALA A 627 -33.40 -2.48 -4.34
CA ALA A 627 -32.29 -2.05 -3.53
C ALA A 627 -32.33 -0.54 -3.25
N HIS A 628 -31.89 -0.15 -2.05
CA HIS A 628 -31.66 1.27 -1.76
C HIS A 628 -30.55 1.85 -2.65
N PRO A 629 -30.64 3.12 -3.11
CA PRO A 629 -29.61 3.75 -3.95
C PRO A 629 -28.19 3.67 -3.40
N ALA A 630 -28.01 3.74 -2.08
CA ALA A 630 -26.70 3.58 -1.44
C ALA A 630 -26.07 2.20 -1.68
N VAL A 631 -26.91 1.14 -1.74
CA VAL A 631 -26.46 -0.22 -2.07
C VAL A 631 -26.03 -0.29 -3.52
N LEU A 632 -26.81 0.30 -4.44
CA LEU A 632 -26.44 0.34 -5.86
C LEU A 632 -25.12 1.10 -6.09
N GLN A 633 -24.85 2.18 -5.34
CA GLN A 633 -23.58 2.90 -5.41
C GLN A 633 -22.38 2.02 -4.98
N LEU A 634 -22.54 1.19 -3.94
CA LEU A 634 -21.51 0.22 -3.56
C LEU A 634 -21.27 -0.82 -4.66
N LEU A 635 -22.33 -1.30 -5.28
CA LEU A 635 -22.23 -2.27 -6.37
C LEU A 635 -21.55 -1.67 -7.60
N LEU A 636 -21.75 -0.38 -7.90
CA LEU A 636 -21.01 0.31 -8.97
C LEU A 636 -19.51 0.25 -8.74
N GLN A 637 -19.03 0.43 -7.49
CA GLN A 637 -17.62 0.29 -7.17
C GLN A 637 -17.10 -1.11 -7.48
N VAL A 638 -17.86 -2.16 -7.15
CA VAL A 638 -17.52 -3.54 -7.52
C VAL A 638 -17.41 -3.71 -9.03
N LEU A 639 -18.37 -3.16 -9.78
CA LEU A 639 -18.42 -3.32 -11.23
C LEU A 639 -17.33 -2.54 -11.99
N GLU A 640 -16.89 -1.40 -11.44
CA GLU A 640 -15.91 -0.53 -12.07
C GLU A 640 -14.47 -0.81 -11.61
N GLU A 641 -14.26 -0.97 -10.30
CA GLU A 641 -12.94 -1.15 -9.70
C GLU A 641 -12.61 -2.63 -9.45
N GLY A 642 -13.59 -3.53 -9.46
CA GLY A 642 -13.42 -4.94 -9.14
C GLY A 642 -13.04 -5.20 -7.69
N GLN A 643 -13.15 -4.22 -6.81
CA GLN A 643 -12.77 -4.30 -5.41
C GLN A 643 -13.79 -3.59 -4.52
N LEU A 644 -13.95 -4.09 -3.29
CA LEU A 644 -14.82 -3.48 -2.29
C LEU A 644 -14.14 -3.55 -0.93
N PRO A 645 -13.97 -2.43 -0.20
CA PRO A 645 -13.43 -2.46 1.15
C PRO A 645 -14.47 -3.06 2.10
N ASP A 646 -14.06 -3.97 2.99
CA ASP A 646 -14.89 -4.48 4.08
C ASP A 646 -14.97 -3.47 5.25
N GLY A 647 -15.81 -3.76 6.24
CA GLY A 647 -15.95 -2.92 7.45
C GLY A 647 -14.67 -2.77 8.27
N ARG A 648 -13.62 -3.55 8.00
CA ARG A 648 -12.29 -3.47 8.61
C ARG A 648 -11.28 -2.73 7.73
N GLY A 649 -11.71 -2.21 6.57
CA GLY A 649 -10.84 -1.51 5.62
C GLY A 649 -10.03 -2.42 4.69
N ARG A 650 -10.21 -3.75 4.73
CA ARG A 650 -9.53 -4.69 3.83
C ARG A 650 -10.22 -4.67 2.48
N ARG A 651 -9.44 -4.61 1.42
CA ARG A 651 -9.96 -4.66 0.03
C ARG A 651 -10.25 -6.09 -0.37
N ILE A 652 -11.50 -6.37 -0.70
CA ILE A 652 -11.95 -7.66 -1.20
C ILE A 652 -11.97 -7.62 -2.72
N ASP A 653 -11.27 -8.54 -3.35
CA ASP A 653 -11.10 -8.62 -4.81
C ASP A 653 -12.21 -9.46 -5.47
N PHE A 654 -12.92 -8.86 -6.41
CA PHE A 654 -13.99 -9.48 -7.21
C PHE A 654 -13.53 -9.86 -8.63
N SER A 655 -12.26 -9.65 -8.99
CA SER A 655 -11.80 -9.89 -10.38
C SER A 655 -11.92 -11.35 -10.82
N GLY A 656 -12.01 -12.29 -9.89
CA GLY A 656 -12.28 -13.71 -10.17
C GLY A 656 -13.75 -14.08 -10.18
N ALA A 657 -14.65 -13.18 -9.83
CA ALA A 657 -16.08 -13.42 -9.74
C ALA A 657 -16.81 -13.04 -11.02
N VAL A 658 -17.94 -13.69 -11.29
CA VAL A 658 -18.94 -13.26 -12.28
C VAL A 658 -20.10 -12.62 -11.51
N VAL A 659 -20.38 -11.34 -11.77
CA VAL A 659 -21.46 -10.63 -11.10
C VAL A 659 -22.70 -10.65 -12.00
N VAL A 660 -23.82 -11.14 -11.45
CA VAL A 660 -25.11 -11.20 -12.14
C VAL A 660 -26.14 -10.43 -11.33
N LEU A 661 -26.67 -9.37 -11.88
CA LEU A 661 -27.81 -8.66 -11.33
C LEU A 661 -29.08 -9.15 -12.06
N THR A 662 -30.19 -9.33 -11.33
CA THR A 662 -31.49 -9.60 -11.96
C THR A 662 -32.42 -8.43 -11.71
N SER A 663 -33.31 -8.18 -12.67
CA SER A 663 -34.34 -7.16 -12.55
C SER A 663 -35.62 -7.58 -13.28
N ASN A 664 -36.77 -7.17 -12.74
CA ASN A 664 -38.06 -7.29 -13.34
C ASN A 664 -38.49 -5.99 -14.05
N LEU A 665 -37.66 -4.96 -14.10
CA LEU A 665 -37.92 -3.72 -14.81
C LEU A 665 -38.09 -4.02 -16.31
N GLY A 666 -39.09 -3.37 -16.95
CA GLY A 666 -39.43 -3.56 -18.35
C GLY A 666 -40.28 -4.82 -18.63
N ALA A 667 -40.69 -5.58 -17.60
CA ALA A 667 -41.53 -6.77 -17.80
C ALA A 667 -42.78 -6.49 -18.61
N GLY A 668 -43.46 -5.35 -18.42
CA GLY A 668 -44.63 -4.93 -19.21
C GLY A 668 -44.34 -4.63 -20.70
N ALA A 669 -43.07 -4.40 -21.08
CA ALA A 669 -42.70 -4.24 -22.49
C ALA A 669 -42.60 -5.59 -23.23
N PHE A 670 -42.49 -6.69 -22.48
CA PHE A 670 -42.43 -8.06 -23.04
C PHE A 670 -43.80 -8.73 -23.19
N ASP A 671 -44.84 -8.18 -22.59
CA ASP A 671 -46.21 -8.74 -22.66
C ASP A 671 -46.93 -8.46 -23.99
N GLY A 672 -46.24 -7.98 -25.02
CA GLY A 672 -46.74 -7.84 -26.37
C GLY A 672 -47.78 -6.72 -26.59
N SER A 673 -48.13 -5.94 -25.57
CA SER A 673 -49.12 -4.86 -25.62
C SER A 673 -48.53 -3.45 -25.76
N GLY A 674 -47.18 -3.31 -25.85
CA GLY A 674 -46.46 -2.05 -25.98
C GLY A 674 -45.87 -1.84 -27.38
N PRO A 675 -45.58 -0.60 -27.82
CA PRO A 675 -44.96 -0.34 -29.11
C PRO A 675 -43.59 -1.06 -29.20
N ARG A 676 -43.40 -1.76 -30.32
CA ARG A 676 -42.14 -2.41 -30.70
C ARG A 676 -41.02 -1.37 -30.78
N ALA A 677 -40.36 -1.13 -29.71
CA ALA A 677 -39.10 -0.41 -29.71
C ALA A 677 -38.33 -0.82 -28.46
N LEU A 678 -37.41 -1.69 -28.65
CA LEU A 678 -36.08 -1.73 -28.10
C LEU A 678 -35.55 -3.15 -28.25
N GLY A 679 -35.00 -3.40 -29.44
CA GLY A 679 -34.12 -4.55 -29.64
C GLY A 679 -32.83 -4.28 -28.84
N PHE A 680 -32.56 -5.11 -27.88
CA PHE A 680 -31.27 -5.31 -27.30
C PHE A 680 -30.76 -6.68 -27.68
#